data_5a486776bbf87c8f30d44b1645022786
#
_entry.id   5a486776bbf87c8f30d44b1645022786
#
_cell.length_a   1.000
_cell.length_b   1.000
_cell.length_c   1.000
_cell.angle_alpha   90.00
_cell.angle_beta   90.00
_cell.angle_gamma   90.00
#
_symmetry.space_group_name_H-M   'P 1'
#
loop_
_entity.id
_entity.type
_entity.pdbx_description
1 polymer ?
#
loop_
_entity_poly.entity_id
_entity_poly.type
_entity_poly.pdbx_seq_one_letter_code
_entity_poly.pdbx_strand_id
1 'polypeptide(L)'
;MNSTESPNTREKLFSEFPPVSTEAWEKVITEDLKGADYEKKLVWRTEEGFKVKPYYREEDLKQLEFLRRNPGEFPFVRGSKTDGNHWYIRQEIQVEQGKAAEANKKALLLLTKGVNSIGFKICGSVEVSYDDFAELLANICIKETEINFTIGKQAPLFVKYLIRFLDANKIGYTSFNGSIEFDPLGTLVRKGVIKSVASTIEEAMEMLVAIRKDAAVLPGLKTIAVHGKYYGNAGATLTQELAFSLSQGVEYISRLTEKGQTVESITPAMKFIFSTGSNYFLEIARIRAARLLWAYIVKEYGVTSDELCKANIHTETSSWNMTLYDPYVNMLRTTTESMSAIIGGTDSHTTLPFDSAYGETTEFSERIARNQQLLLKSESHFDKINDPAAGSYYLENLTNEIAEQAWNLFLKIEEEGGFYSAILKGTIQNIIEETREKRYNAIATRRDTLLGINQYPNFTEKMDRELSEKLLAPVTCNCGGNCDVKTLGEYRGALAFEALRYRTDAFAAKSRRPKAYMLTIGNLAMRKARSQFACNFFACAGFEVVDNNGFKTVEEGVAAAIAANADITVLCSSDEEYGTMAIPAFQQLSGKSIMVIAGNPACTEELQAAGIRHFISVKSNVLETLKSFQTELGI
;
A
#
# COMPACT_ATOMS: atom_id res chain seq x y z
N MET A 1 -22.23 -29.72 -63.21
CA MET A 1 -22.12 -30.38 -61.88
C MET A 1 -22.09 -29.27 -60.86
N ASN A 2 -23.27 -28.96 -60.28
CA ASN A 2 -23.41 -27.97 -59.24
C ASN A 2 -23.06 -28.61 -57.89
N SER A 3 -21.99 -28.18 -57.27
CA SER A 3 -21.70 -28.48 -55.88
C SER A 3 -22.37 -27.41 -54.98
N THR A 4 -23.51 -27.77 -54.43
CA THR A 4 -24.15 -27.04 -53.33
C THR A 4 -23.32 -27.27 -52.07
N GLU A 5 -22.49 -26.29 -51.68
CA GLU A 5 -21.91 -26.21 -50.35
C GLU A 5 -23.03 -25.95 -49.34
N SER A 6 -23.28 -26.91 -48.47
CA SER A 6 -24.15 -26.74 -47.32
C SER A 6 -23.49 -25.78 -46.32
N PRO A 7 -24.25 -24.81 -45.76
CA PRO A 7 -23.71 -23.93 -44.75
C PRO A 7 -23.32 -24.75 -43.52
N ASN A 8 -22.06 -24.73 -43.19
CA ASN A 8 -21.47 -25.38 -42.01
C ASN A 8 -21.96 -24.62 -40.76
N THR A 9 -23.18 -24.94 -40.30
CA THR A 9 -23.70 -24.48 -39.01
C THR A 9 -22.88 -25.19 -37.92
N ARG A 10 -21.83 -24.55 -37.49
CA ARG A 10 -21.13 -24.99 -36.25
C ARG A 10 -22.17 -24.87 -35.14
N GLU A 11 -22.63 -25.99 -34.63
CA GLU A 11 -23.40 -26.04 -33.39
C GLU A 11 -22.59 -25.31 -32.32
N LYS A 12 -23.24 -24.38 -31.61
CA LYS A 12 -22.61 -23.72 -30.46
C LYS A 12 -22.36 -24.78 -29.40
N LEU A 13 -21.15 -24.84 -28.88
CA LEU A 13 -20.84 -25.65 -27.71
C LEU A 13 -21.82 -25.32 -26.59
N PHE A 14 -22.32 -26.36 -25.88
CA PHE A 14 -23.27 -26.23 -24.77
C PHE A 14 -24.66 -25.71 -25.14
N SER A 15 -25.10 -25.88 -26.41
CA SER A 15 -26.44 -25.46 -26.84
C SER A 15 -27.57 -26.15 -26.08
N GLU A 16 -27.32 -27.32 -25.48
CA GLU A 16 -28.24 -28.05 -24.59
C GLU A 16 -28.40 -27.43 -23.20
N PHE A 17 -27.52 -26.48 -22.80
CA PHE A 17 -27.61 -25.77 -21.54
C PHE A 17 -28.10 -24.33 -21.78
N PRO A 18 -29.38 -24.04 -21.59
CA PRO A 18 -29.89 -22.69 -21.78
C PRO A 18 -29.26 -21.70 -20.79
N PRO A 19 -29.01 -20.44 -21.19
CA PRO A 19 -28.50 -19.41 -20.29
C PRO A 19 -29.43 -19.22 -19.10
N VAL A 20 -28.89 -19.23 -17.89
CA VAL A 20 -29.62 -18.91 -16.66
C VAL A 20 -29.60 -17.40 -16.46
N SER A 21 -30.77 -16.77 -16.20
CA SER A 21 -30.83 -15.34 -15.91
C SER A 21 -30.24 -15.01 -14.54
N THR A 22 -29.86 -13.74 -14.33
CA THR A 22 -29.33 -13.28 -13.03
C THR A 22 -30.39 -13.41 -11.95
N GLU A 23 -31.65 -13.11 -12.24
CA GLU A 23 -32.75 -13.26 -11.28
C GLU A 23 -32.95 -14.72 -10.83
N ALA A 24 -32.84 -15.67 -11.76
CA ALA A 24 -32.94 -17.09 -11.43
C ALA A 24 -31.75 -17.56 -10.57
N TRP A 25 -30.56 -17.04 -10.87
CA TRP A 25 -29.35 -17.32 -10.06
C TRP A 25 -29.47 -16.73 -8.66
N GLU A 26 -29.82 -15.44 -8.53
CA GLU A 26 -29.96 -14.77 -7.24
C GLU A 26 -31.08 -15.35 -6.38
N LYS A 27 -32.11 -15.88 -7.00
CA LYS A 27 -33.18 -16.60 -6.29
C LYS A 27 -32.61 -17.84 -5.56
N VAL A 28 -31.81 -18.65 -6.26
CA VAL A 28 -31.17 -19.84 -5.64
C VAL A 28 -30.21 -19.42 -4.54
N ILE A 29 -29.39 -18.38 -4.76
CA ILE A 29 -28.50 -17.84 -3.72
C ILE A 29 -29.29 -17.42 -2.47
N THR A 30 -30.42 -16.73 -2.66
CA THR A 30 -31.27 -16.27 -1.56
C THR A 30 -31.90 -17.44 -0.79
N GLU A 31 -32.30 -18.51 -1.48
CA GLU A 31 -32.80 -19.75 -0.87
C GLU A 31 -31.67 -20.42 -0.06
N ASP A 32 -30.46 -20.53 -0.58
CA ASP A 32 -29.28 -21.11 0.09
C ASP A 32 -28.83 -20.30 1.31
N LEU A 33 -29.03 -19.00 1.31
CA LEU A 33 -28.76 -18.11 2.45
C LEU A 33 -29.73 -18.31 3.63
N LYS A 34 -30.84 -19.10 3.47
CA LYS A 34 -31.79 -19.45 4.52
C LYS A 34 -32.32 -18.22 5.29
N GLY A 35 -32.64 -17.14 4.56
CA GLY A 35 -33.17 -15.91 5.13
C GLY A 35 -32.13 -14.91 5.60
N ALA A 36 -30.82 -15.19 5.44
CA ALA A 36 -29.80 -14.19 5.65
C ALA A 36 -29.77 -13.16 4.51
N ASP A 37 -29.54 -11.91 4.87
CA ASP A 37 -29.48 -10.79 3.92
C ASP A 37 -28.29 -10.92 2.96
N TYR A 38 -28.56 -10.90 1.66
CA TYR A 38 -27.57 -11.03 0.59
C TYR A 38 -26.49 -9.95 0.67
N GLU A 39 -26.88 -8.69 0.83
CA GLU A 39 -25.98 -7.54 0.89
C GLU A 39 -25.03 -7.63 2.10
N LYS A 40 -25.51 -8.10 3.24
CA LYS A 40 -24.68 -8.21 4.45
C LYS A 40 -23.74 -9.41 4.44
N LYS A 41 -24.10 -10.47 3.71
CA LYS A 41 -23.34 -11.74 3.72
C LYS A 41 -22.35 -11.87 2.60
N LEU A 42 -22.67 -11.37 1.39
CA LEU A 42 -21.93 -11.66 0.18
C LEU A 42 -21.31 -10.41 -0.46
N VAL A 43 -21.87 -9.22 -0.24
CA VAL A 43 -21.36 -7.99 -0.86
C VAL A 43 -20.29 -7.38 0.03
N TRP A 44 -19.09 -7.23 -0.54
CA TRP A 44 -17.99 -6.57 0.15
C TRP A 44 -18.10 -5.05 0.01
N ARG A 45 -18.19 -4.37 1.14
CA ARG A 45 -18.14 -2.90 1.21
C ARG A 45 -16.69 -2.47 1.34
N THR A 46 -16.14 -1.94 0.27
CA THR A 46 -14.77 -1.48 0.23
C THR A 46 -14.60 -0.14 0.97
N GLU A 47 -13.36 0.18 1.35
CA GLU A 47 -13.00 1.51 1.84
C GLU A 47 -12.87 2.53 0.70
N GLU A 48 -12.93 2.07 -0.55
CA GLU A 48 -12.84 2.88 -1.77
C GLU A 48 -14.13 3.63 -2.11
N GLY A 49 -15.22 3.44 -1.35
CA GLY A 49 -16.50 4.13 -1.54
C GLY A 49 -17.51 3.38 -2.40
N PHE A 50 -17.20 2.19 -2.91
CA PHE A 50 -18.10 1.36 -3.68
C PHE A 50 -18.24 -0.05 -3.11
N LYS A 51 -19.24 -0.78 -3.61
CA LYS A 51 -19.51 -2.17 -3.22
C LYS A 51 -19.01 -3.12 -4.29
N VAL A 52 -18.43 -4.23 -3.87
CA VAL A 52 -17.99 -5.31 -4.75
C VAL A 52 -18.93 -6.49 -4.62
N LYS A 53 -19.53 -6.90 -5.74
CA LYS A 53 -20.41 -8.07 -5.80
C LYS A 53 -19.58 -9.37 -5.66
N PRO A 54 -20.18 -10.47 -5.16
CA PRO A 54 -19.49 -11.77 -5.06
C PRO A 54 -19.20 -12.39 -6.45
N TYR A 55 -19.88 -11.95 -7.50
CA TYR A 55 -19.68 -12.37 -8.89
C TYR A 55 -20.12 -11.27 -9.85
N TYR A 56 -19.59 -11.31 -11.07
CA TYR A 56 -19.96 -10.43 -12.18
C TYR A 56 -20.26 -11.27 -13.41
N ARG A 57 -21.15 -10.76 -14.28
CA ARG A 57 -21.61 -11.43 -15.48
C ARG A 57 -21.42 -10.54 -16.71
N GLU A 58 -21.65 -11.09 -17.91
CA GLU A 58 -21.54 -10.34 -19.18
C GLU A 58 -22.39 -9.06 -19.22
N GLU A 59 -23.53 -9.08 -18.56
CA GLU A 59 -24.44 -7.91 -18.50
C GLU A 59 -23.85 -6.73 -17.71
N ASP A 60 -22.97 -7.00 -16.73
CA ASP A 60 -22.29 -5.96 -15.98
C ASP A 60 -21.26 -5.20 -16.84
N LEU A 61 -20.91 -5.71 -18.01
CA LEU A 61 -19.98 -5.06 -18.95
C LEU A 61 -20.67 -4.15 -19.98
N LYS A 62 -21.99 -4.22 -20.12
CA LYS A 62 -22.71 -3.55 -21.23
C LYS A 62 -22.52 -2.04 -21.31
N GLN A 63 -22.24 -1.39 -20.20
CA GLN A 63 -22.08 0.06 -20.10
C GLN A 63 -20.63 0.53 -20.22
N LEU A 64 -19.65 -0.40 -20.33
CA LEU A 64 -18.23 -0.09 -20.34
C LEU A 64 -17.75 0.16 -21.78
N GLU A 65 -17.51 1.42 -22.14
CA GLU A 65 -17.15 1.83 -23.51
C GLU A 65 -15.72 1.42 -23.91
N PHE A 66 -14.82 1.24 -22.96
CA PHE A 66 -13.39 0.98 -23.20
C PHE A 66 -13.04 -0.49 -23.52
N LEU A 67 -13.99 -1.43 -23.41
CA LEU A 67 -13.76 -2.87 -23.57
C LEU A 67 -13.16 -3.30 -24.90
N ARG A 68 -13.47 -2.56 -25.97
CA ARG A 68 -13.07 -2.88 -27.35
C ARG A 68 -11.72 -2.29 -27.75
N ARG A 69 -11.05 -1.59 -26.84
CA ARG A 69 -9.75 -0.96 -27.11
C ARG A 69 -8.63 -1.98 -27.03
N ASN A 70 -7.61 -1.82 -27.89
CA ASN A 70 -6.41 -2.62 -27.83
C ASN A 70 -5.33 -1.99 -26.95
N PRO A 71 -4.31 -2.73 -26.49
CA PRO A 71 -3.12 -2.14 -25.90
C PRO A 71 -2.50 -1.09 -26.80
N GLY A 72 -2.09 0.05 -26.24
CA GLY A 72 -1.52 1.18 -26.98
C GLY A 72 -2.55 2.11 -27.62
N GLU A 73 -3.86 1.79 -27.62
CA GLU A 73 -4.91 2.65 -28.12
C GLU A 73 -5.50 3.56 -27.03
N PHE A 74 -5.85 4.79 -27.40
CA PHE A 74 -6.59 5.71 -26.54
C PHE A 74 -7.91 5.07 -26.04
N PRO A 75 -8.26 5.17 -24.75
CA PRO A 75 -7.64 5.93 -23.67
C PRO A 75 -6.61 5.14 -22.82
N PHE A 76 -5.90 4.19 -23.39
CA PHE A 76 -4.78 3.43 -22.81
C PHE A 76 -5.14 2.59 -21.58
N VAL A 77 -6.39 2.28 -21.35
CA VAL A 77 -6.85 1.44 -20.24
C VAL A 77 -6.11 0.10 -20.21
N ARG A 78 -5.84 -0.47 -21.40
CA ARG A 78 -5.16 -1.76 -21.57
C ARG A 78 -3.63 -1.66 -21.65
N GLY A 79 -3.07 -0.50 -21.34
CA GLY A 79 -1.63 -0.26 -21.38
C GLY A 79 -1.22 0.74 -22.46
N SER A 80 -0.08 1.38 -22.25
CA SER A 80 0.54 2.34 -23.18
C SER A 80 1.44 1.68 -24.23
N LYS A 81 1.75 0.37 -24.07
CA LYS A 81 2.68 -0.41 -24.90
C LYS A 81 1.92 -1.39 -25.79
N THR A 82 2.50 -1.73 -26.93
CA THR A 82 1.89 -2.64 -27.95
C THR A 82 2.62 -3.97 -28.08
N ASP A 83 3.91 -4.02 -27.73
CA ASP A 83 4.85 -5.11 -28.01
C ASP A 83 5.20 -5.99 -26.79
N GLY A 84 4.39 -5.92 -25.76
CA GLY A 84 4.59 -6.66 -24.51
C GLY A 84 4.57 -5.75 -23.30
N ASN A 85 4.59 -6.34 -22.12
CA ASN A 85 4.49 -5.64 -20.84
C ASN A 85 5.88 -5.42 -20.22
N HIS A 86 6.82 -4.85 -20.99
CA HIS A 86 8.17 -4.56 -20.49
C HIS A 86 8.12 -3.42 -19.49
N TRP A 87 8.73 -3.61 -18.32
CA TRP A 87 8.93 -2.57 -17.31
C TRP A 87 10.40 -2.44 -16.94
N TYR A 88 10.78 -1.27 -16.44
CA TYR A 88 12.10 -1.04 -15.86
C TYR A 88 12.12 -1.52 -14.41
N ILE A 89 13.10 -2.39 -14.11
CA ILE A 89 13.40 -2.85 -12.74
C ILE A 89 14.25 -1.77 -12.09
N ARG A 90 13.61 -0.93 -11.25
CA ARG A 90 14.27 0.20 -10.61
C ARG A 90 14.76 -0.16 -9.22
N GLN A 91 15.98 0.27 -8.90
CA GLN A 91 16.50 0.23 -7.54
C GLN A 91 17.04 1.60 -7.15
N GLU A 92 16.71 2.03 -5.94
CA GLU A 92 17.10 3.33 -5.39
C GLU A 92 18.46 3.27 -4.72
N ILE A 93 19.25 4.32 -4.88
CA ILE A 93 20.56 4.51 -4.24
C ILE A 93 20.57 5.85 -3.54
N GLN A 94 20.79 5.84 -2.23
CA GLN A 94 20.99 7.08 -1.47
C GLN A 94 22.36 7.66 -1.79
N VAL A 95 22.41 8.92 -2.18
CA VAL A 95 23.66 9.67 -2.42
C VAL A 95 23.96 10.54 -1.21
N GLU A 96 25.08 10.29 -0.56
CA GLU A 96 25.58 11.09 0.56
C GLU A 96 26.59 12.12 0.08
N GLN A 97 26.82 13.15 0.89
CA GLN A 97 27.78 14.19 0.58
C GLN A 97 29.18 13.61 0.36
N GLY A 98 29.79 13.91 -0.79
CA GLY A 98 31.15 13.46 -1.14
C GLY A 98 31.30 11.97 -1.43
N LYS A 99 30.18 11.22 -1.59
CA LYS A 99 30.19 9.77 -1.87
C LYS A 99 29.65 9.40 -3.25
N ALA A 100 29.84 10.26 -4.23
CA ALA A 100 29.40 10.00 -5.61
C ALA A 100 30.02 8.73 -6.20
N ALA A 101 31.30 8.49 -5.97
CA ALA A 101 32.01 7.29 -6.41
C ALA A 101 31.45 5.98 -5.79
N GLU A 102 31.09 6.00 -4.51
CA GLU A 102 30.49 4.84 -3.83
C GLU A 102 29.09 4.54 -4.42
N ALA A 103 28.28 5.60 -4.65
CA ALA A 103 26.96 5.46 -5.26
C ALA A 103 27.06 4.94 -6.70
N ASN A 104 28.01 5.42 -7.49
CA ASN A 104 28.29 4.91 -8.84
C ASN A 104 28.73 3.43 -8.81
N LYS A 105 29.66 3.06 -7.93
CA LYS A 105 30.10 1.66 -7.77
C LYS A 105 28.91 0.75 -7.45
N LYS A 106 28.00 1.19 -6.56
CA LYS A 106 26.76 0.46 -6.26
C LYS A 106 25.88 0.36 -7.50
N ALA A 107 25.69 1.45 -8.26
CA ALA A 107 24.89 1.46 -9.49
C ALA A 107 25.43 0.47 -10.52
N LEU A 108 26.74 0.48 -10.79
CA LEU A 108 27.37 -0.46 -11.72
C LEU A 108 27.19 -1.91 -11.28
N LEU A 109 27.34 -2.21 -9.98
CA LEU A 109 27.08 -3.53 -9.43
C LEU A 109 25.62 -3.95 -9.67
N LEU A 110 24.64 -3.08 -9.41
CA LEU A 110 23.22 -3.39 -9.58
C LEU A 110 22.87 -3.67 -11.05
N LEU A 111 23.44 -2.91 -11.97
CA LEU A 111 23.27 -3.14 -13.42
C LEU A 111 23.78 -4.53 -13.84
N THR A 112 24.90 -5.01 -13.28
CA THR A 112 25.37 -6.39 -13.54
C THR A 112 24.47 -7.46 -12.91
N LYS A 113 23.55 -7.08 -12.01
CA LYS A 113 22.60 -7.97 -11.32
C LYS A 113 21.18 -7.92 -11.89
N GLY A 114 21.00 -7.36 -13.09
CA GLY A 114 19.73 -7.35 -13.82
C GLY A 114 18.82 -6.15 -13.55
N VAL A 115 19.25 -5.17 -12.77
CA VAL A 115 18.61 -3.85 -12.71
C VAL A 115 18.86 -3.14 -14.04
N ASN A 116 17.85 -2.43 -14.54
CA ASN A 116 17.95 -1.61 -15.76
C ASN A 116 17.38 -0.19 -15.55
N SER A 117 17.10 0.19 -14.31
CA SER A 117 16.71 1.54 -13.90
C SER A 117 17.36 1.88 -12.56
N ILE A 118 18.11 2.98 -12.53
CA ILE A 118 18.75 3.47 -11.30
C ILE A 118 18.07 4.75 -10.86
N GLY A 119 17.70 4.83 -9.58
CA GLY A 119 17.20 6.02 -8.92
C GLY A 119 18.22 6.57 -7.94
N PHE A 120 18.81 7.74 -8.21
CA PHE A 120 19.67 8.43 -7.26
C PHE A 120 18.85 9.36 -6.38
N LYS A 121 18.75 9.04 -5.08
CA LYS A 121 18.08 9.89 -4.08
C LYS A 121 19.09 10.82 -3.43
N ILE A 122 18.94 12.11 -3.66
CA ILE A 122 19.84 13.15 -3.17
C ILE A 122 19.09 13.99 -2.14
N CYS A 123 19.51 13.90 -0.87
CA CYS A 123 18.94 14.73 0.18
C CYS A 123 19.16 16.22 -0.10
N GLY A 124 18.19 17.07 0.28
CA GLY A 124 18.25 18.51 0.02
C GLY A 124 19.41 19.26 0.68
N SER A 125 20.13 18.63 1.61
CA SER A 125 21.37 19.14 2.22
C SER A 125 22.64 18.73 1.50
N VAL A 126 22.55 17.79 0.55
CA VAL A 126 23.69 17.30 -0.24
C VAL A 126 23.88 18.20 -1.44
N GLU A 127 25.06 18.84 -1.55
CA GLU A 127 25.46 19.62 -2.72
C GLU A 127 26.27 18.74 -3.67
N VAL A 128 25.82 18.65 -4.91
CA VAL A 128 26.44 17.84 -5.97
C VAL A 128 27.06 18.81 -7.00
N SER A 129 28.36 18.74 -7.16
CA SER A 129 29.07 19.45 -8.22
C SER A 129 28.89 18.76 -9.58
N TYR A 130 29.35 19.40 -10.66
CA TYR A 130 29.38 18.73 -11.97
C TYR A 130 30.27 17.49 -11.96
N ASP A 131 31.41 17.55 -11.27
CA ASP A 131 32.35 16.44 -11.21
C ASP A 131 31.73 15.24 -10.44
N ASP A 132 31.06 15.50 -9.31
CA ASP A 132 30.28 14.48 -8.61
C ASP A 132 29.18 13.88 -9.49
N PHE A 133 28.47 14.73 -10.26
CA PHE A 133 27.44 14.28 -11.20
C PHE A 133 28.03 13.39 -12.31
N ALA A 134 29.14 13.79 -12.88
CA ALA A 134 29.83 13.01 -13.91
C ALA A 134 30.35 11.69 -13.36
N GLU A 135 30.82 11.68 -12.10
CA GLU A 135 31.24 10.48 -11.39
C GLU A 135 30.06 9.53 -11.11
N LEU A 136 28.89 10.05 -10.70
CA LEU A 136 27.66 9.24 -10.53
C LEU A 136 27.30 8.45 -11.79
N LEU A 137 27.55 9.02 -12.98
CA LEU A 137 27.21 8.42 -14.27
C LEU A 137 28.38 7.71 -14.97
N ALA A 138 29.57 7.72 -14.38
CA ALA A 138 30.76 7.14 -15.00
C ALA A 138 30.56 5.67 -15.33
N ASN A 139 30.88 5.28 -16.58
CA ASN A 139 30.77 3.90 -17.08
C ASN A 139 29.35 3.29 -17.11
N ILE A 140 28.30 4.06 -16.85
CA ILE A 140 26.91 3.61 -17.03
C ILE A 140 26.54 3.71 -18.51
N CYS A 141 25.99 2.63 -19.07
CA CYS A 141 25.47 2.65 -20.45
C CYS A 141 24.14 3.43 -20.50
N ILE A 142 24.22 4.73 -20.80
CA ILE A 142 23.07 5.67 -20.80
C ILE A 142 21.96 5.21 -21.77
N LYS A 143 22.28 4.51 -22.86
CA LYS A 143 21.30 4.09 -23.88
C LYS A 143 20.41 2.93 -23.39
N GLU A 144 20.90 2.13 -22.45
CA GLU A 144 20.25 0.90 -22.00
C GLU A 144 19.69 1.02 -20.59
N THR A 145 20.05 2.11 -19.89
CA THR A 145 19.68 2.32 -18.47
C THR A 145 18.75 3.51 -18.33
N GLU A 146 17.58 3.31 -17.72
CA GLU A 146 16.75 4.42 -17.23
C GLU A 146 17.42 5.05 -16.01
N ILE A 147 17.67 6.37 -16.03
CA ILE A 147 18.35 7.07 -14.93
C ILE A 147 17.44 8.13 -14.34
N ASN A 148 17.23 8.04 -13.03
CA ASN A 148 16.30 8.90 -12.33
C ASN A 148 17.02 9.61 -11.16
N PHE A 149 16.70 10.88 -10.95
CA PHE A 149 17.20 11.69 -9.85
C PHE A 149 16.03 12.25 -9.04
N THR A 150 15.94 11.88 -7.77
CA THR A 150 15.04 12.54 -6.82
C THR A 150 15.83 13.65 -6.15
N ILE A 151 15.52 14.90 -6.47
CA ILE A 151 16.31 16.07 -6.07
C ILE A 151 15.43 17.30 -5.84
N GLY A 152 15.89 18.20 -4.95
CA GLY A 152 15.24 19.45 -4.63
C GLY A 152 15.78 20.67 -5.43
N LYS A 153 16.32 21.67 -4.72
CA LYS A 153 16.75 22.98 -5.26
C LYS A 153 17.73 22.90 -6.44
N GLN A 154 18.50 21.83 -6.53
CA GLN A 154 19.50 21.68 -7.58
C GLN A 154 18.95 21.10 -8.89
N ALA A 155 17.65 20.81 -8.98
CA ALA A 155 17.05 20.24 -10.20
C ALA A 155 17.40 21.03 -11.48
N PRO A 156 17.38 22.38 -11.51
CA PRO A 156 17.80 23.14 -12.70
C PRO A 156 19.27 22.90 -13.09
N LEU A 157 20.16 22.73 -12.10
CA LEU A 157 21.57 22.45 -12.35
C LEU A 157 21.77 21.04 -12.93
N PHE A 158 20.99 20.06 -12.45
CA PHE A 158 21.08 18.68 -12.92
C PHE A 158 20.71 18.54 -14.40
N VAL A 159 19.75 19.31 -14.91
CA VAL A 159 19.47 19.32 -16.36
C VAL A 159 20.68 19.83 -17.14
N LYS A 160 21.29 20.91 -16.69
CA LYS A 160 22.49 21.45 -17.32
C LYS A 160 23.69 20.51 -17.23
N TYR A 161 23.86 19.85 -16.09
CA TYR A 161 24.90 18.85 -15.90
C TYR A 161 24.69 17.65 -16.82
N LEU A 162 23.44 17.19 -16.98
CA LEU A 162 23.10 16.09 -17.87
C LEU A 162 23.42 16.43 -19.32
N ILE A 163 23.02 17.61 -19.80
CA ILE A 163 23.33 18.06 -21.18
C ILE A 163 24.85 18.11 -21.37
N ARG A 164 25.60 18.79 -20.46
CA ARG A 164 27.06 18.86 -20.50
C ARG A 164 27.73 17.48 -20.51
N PHE A 165 27.19 16.52 -19.69
CA PHE A 165 27.70 15.15 -19.63
C PHE A 165 27.49 14.40 -20.96
N LEU A 166 26.30 14.51 -21.55
CA LEU A 166 25.99 13.89 -22.83
C LEU A 166 26.85 14.43 -23.95
N ASP A 167 27.07 15.77 -24.02
CA ASP A 167 27.93 16.40 -24.98
C ASP A 167 29.41 15.96 -24.84
N ALA A 168 29.92 15.97 -23.60
CA ALA A 168 31.30 15.57 -23.31
C ALA A 168 31.58 14.11 -23.70
N ASN A 169 30.57 13.23 -23.57
CA ASN A 169 30.66 11.81 -23.91
C ASN A 169 30.15 11.48 -25.32
N LYS A 170 29.75 12.48 -26.12
CA LYS A 170 29.22 12.34 -27.48
C LYS A 170 27.99 11.40 -27.55
N ILE A 171 27.13 11.47 -26.55
CA ILE A 171 25.89 10.68 -26.47
C ILE A 171 24.75 11.52 -27.04
N GLY A 172 24.01 10.96 -28.00
CA GLY A 172 22.86 11.67 -28.59
C GLY A 172 21.73 11.86 -27.56
N TYR A 173 21.12 13.03 -27.55
CA TYR A 173 20.06 13.40 -26.58
C TYR A 173 18.84 12.50 -26.60
N THR A 174 18.49 11.93 -27.76
CA THR A 174 17.39 10.96 -27.90
C THR A 174 17.69 9.59 -27.29
N SER A 175 18.95 9.33 -26.95
CA SER A 175 19.35 8.08 -26.29
C SER A 175 19.14 8.08 -24.78
N PHE A 176 18.91 9.25 -24.18
CA PHE A 176 18.66 9.35 -22.75
C PHE A 176 17.19 9.04 -22.43
N ASN A 177 16.98 8.21 -21.43
CA ASN A 177 15.67 7.98 -20.83
C ASN A 177 15.79 8.05 -19.30
N GLY A 178 14.87 8.77 -18.67
CA GLY A 178 14.88 8.91 -17.21
C GLY A 178 14.11 10.11 -16.70
N SER A 179 14.38 10.46 -15.43
CA SER A 179 13.69 11.58 -14.78
C SER A 179 14.61 12.42 -13.89
N ILE A 180 14.29 13.69 -13.80
CA ILE A 180 14.70 14.58 -12.71
C ILE A 180 13.40 14.90 -11.97
N GLU A 181 13.15 14.17 -10.88
CA GLU A 181 11.88 14.17 -10.17
C GLU A 181 11.75 15.42 -9.31
N PHE A 182 11.28 16.50 -9.93
CA PHE A 182 11.02 17.77 -9.28
C PHE A 182 9.53 17.90 -8.98
N ASP A 183 9.17 17.88 -7.69
CA ASP A 183 7.79 17.91 -7.20
C ASP A 183 7.61 18.91 -6.06
N PRO A 184 7.51 20.22 -6.36
CA PRO A 184 7.31 21.25 -5.34
C PRO A 184 5.96 21.13 -4.61
N LEU A 185 4.87 20.77 -5.30
CA LEU A 185 3.56 20.60 -4.68
C LEU A 185 3.53 19.39 -3.73
N GLY A 186 4.05 18.24 -4.15
CA GLY A 186 4.19 17.07 -3.29
C GLY A 186 5.13 17.32 -2.10
N THR A 187 6.21 18.13 -2.31
CA THR A 187 7.09 18.55 -1.21
C THR A 187 6.34 19.41 -0.19
N LEU A 188 5.50 20.34 -0.64
CA LEU A 188 4.69 21.19 0.23
C LEU A 188 3.73 20.36 1.08
N VAL A 189 3.02 19.42 0.48
CA VAL A 189 2.10 18.51 1.17
C VAL A 189 2.83 17.64 2.20
N ARG A 190 3.98 17.07 1.81
CA ARG A 190 4.74 16.15 2.67
C ARG A 190 5.43 16.87 3.82
N LYS A 191 6.07 18.02 3.55
CA LYS A 191 6.91 18.73 4.52
C LYS A 191 6.21 19.90 5.20
N GLY A 192 5.04 20.32 4.70
CA GLY A 192 4.33 21.49 5.19
C GLY A 192 4.97 22.83 4.80
N VAL A 193 6.15 22.79 4.17
CA VAL A 193 6.90 23.94 3.70
C VAL A 193 7.61 23.63 2.39
N ILE A 194 7.74 24.64 1.53
CA ILE A 194 8.40 24.51 0.24
C ILE A 194 9.90 24.85 0.29
N LYS A 195 10.39 25.40 1.39
CA LYS A 195 11.76 25.95 1.55
C LYS A 195 12.92 25.02 1.13
N SER A 196 12.68 23.71 1.12
CA SER A 196 13.69 22.74 0.64
C SER A 196 13.80 22.68 -0.88
N VAL A 197 12.91 23.35 -1.60
CA VAL A 197 12.83 23.35 -3.07
C VAL A 197 12.93 24.76 -3.63
N ALA A 198 12.15 25.72 -3.09
CA ALA A 198 12.09 27.12 -3.50
C ALA A 198 11.65 27.98 -2.31
N SER A 199 11.71 29.32 -2.44
CA SER A 199 11.23 30.23 -1.38
C SER A 199 9.70 30.35 -1.41
N THR A 200 9.09 30.27 -2.60
CA THR A 200 7.65 30.34 -2.83
C THR A 200 7.22 29.34 -3.89
N ILE A 201 5.90 29.09 -3.98
CA ILE A 201 5.36 28.23 -5.05
C ILE A 201 5.57 28.85 -6.42
N GLU A 202 5.49 30.17 -6.54
CA GLU A 202 5.72 30.88 -7.80
C GLU A 202 7.16 30.74 -8.28
N GLU A 203 8.13 30.87 -7.38
CA GLU A 203 9.55 30.60 -7.69
C GLU A 203 9.75 29.14 -8.14
N ALA A 204 9.08 28.19 -7.48
CA ALA A 204 9.15 26.79 -7.87
C ALA A 204 8.58 26.54 -9.28
N MET A 205 7.51 27.23 -9.65
CA MET A 205 6.95 27.16 -11.01
C MET A 205 7.89 27.81 -12.04
N GLU A 206 8.56 28.91 -11.70
CA GLU A 206 9.59 29.52 -12.55
C GLU A 206 10.80 28.59 -12.73
N MET A 207 11.21 27.91 -11.67
CA MET A 207 12.25 26.86 -11.77
C MET A 207 11.80 25.73 -12.72
N LEU A 208 10.54 25.28 -12.65
CA LEU A 208 10.01 24.28 -13.59
C LEU A 208 10.04 24.78 -15.04
N VAL A 209 9.66 26.04 -15.29
CA VAL A 209 9.74 26.64 -16.63
C VAL A 209 11.19 26.62 -17.13
N ALA A 210 12.15 27.00 -16.30
CA ALA A 210 13.57 26.99 -16.65
C ALA A 210 14.08 25.55 -16.91
N ILE A 211 13.76 24.60 -16.04
CA ILE A 211 14.08 23.17 -16.19
C ILE A 211 13.58 22.67 -17.53
N ARG A 212 12.33 22.93 -17.86
CA ARG A 212 11.70 22.45 -19.08
C ARG A 212 12.27 23.09 -20.34
N LYS A 213 12.61 24.39 -20.28
CA LYS A 213 13.28 25.07 -21.37
C LYS A 213 14.64 24.41 -21.70
N ASP A 214 15.45 24.14 -20.68
CA ASP A 214 16.74 23.49 -20.87
C ASP A 214 16.55 22.02 -21.30
N ALA A 215 15.53 21.30 -20.75
CA ALA A 215 15.22 19.91 -21.06
C ALA A 215 14.57 19.70 -22.44
N ALA A 216 14.19 20.73 -23.18
CA ALA A 216 13.47 20.59 -24.46
C ALA A 216 14.27 19.79 -25.52
N VAL A 217 15.58 19.73 -25.39
CA VAL A 217 16.47 18.94 -26.28
C VAL A 217 16.50 17.44 -25.89
N LEU A 218 15.94 17.06 -24.73
CA LEU A 218 15.96 15.72 -24.14
C LEU A 218 14.56 15.10 -24.13
N PRO A 219 14.06 14.52 -25.23
CA PRO A 219 12.67 14.04 -25.32
C PRO A 219 12.35 12.89 -24.35
N GLY A 220 13.35 12.12 -23.94
CA GLY A 220 13.20 11.02 -22.96
C GLY A 220 13.23 11.46 -21.50
N LEU A 221 13.49 12.75 -21.19
CA LEU A 221 13.61 13.23 -19.82
C LEU A 221 12.26 13.68 -19.24
N LYS A 222 11.84 13.07 -18.14
CA LYS A 222 10.69 13.49 -17.32
C LYS A 222 11.15 14.48 -16.25
N THR A 223 10.52 15.65 -16.18
CA THR A 223 10.96 16.76 -15.30
C THR A 223 9.92 17.20 -14.30
N ILE A 224 8.70 16.67 -14.40
CA ILE A 224 7.58 16.96 -13.49
C ILE A 224 7.20 15.65 -12.84
N ALA A 225 7.41 15.53 -11.54
CA ALA A 225 6.97 14.38 -10.78
C ALA A 225 5.66 14.67 -10.04
N VAL A 226 4.80 13.67 -9.96
CA VAL A 226 3.60 13.64 -9.12
C VAL A 226 3.74 12.46 -8.18
N HIS A 227 4.17 12.72 -6.93
CA HIS A 227 4.39 11.67 -5.94
C HIS A 227 3.11 11.28 -5.23
N GLY A 228 2.19 10.60 -5.93
CA GLY A 228 0.96 10.03 -5.38
C GLY A 228 1.20 9.15 -4.17
N LYS A 229 2.33 8.42 -4.13
CA LYS A 229 2.73 7.59 -3.01
C LYS A 229 2.76 8.32 -1.64
N TYR A 230 2.89 9.65 -1.62
CA TYR A 230 2.81 10.40 -0.37
C TYR A 230 1.40 10.35 0.24
N TYR A 231 0.36 10.30 -0.58
CA TYR A 231 -1.04 10.16 -0.13
C TYR A 231 -1.30 8.74 0.37
N GLY A 232 -0.93 7.72 -0.43
CA GLY A 232 -1.10 6.31 -0.06
C GLY A 232 -0.37 5.94 1.23
N ASN A 233 0.90 6.33 1.38
CA ASN A 233 1.69 6.08 2.58
C ASN A 233 1.26 6.96 3.77
N ALA A 234 0.45 8.01 3.55
CA ALA A 234 -0.20 8.76 4.62
C ALA A 234 -1.52 8.13 5.10
N GLY A 235 -2.00 7.08 4.44
CA GLY A 235 -3.19 6.33 4.82
C GLY A 235 -4.40 6.55 3.92
N ALA A 236 -4.26 7.24 2.77
CA ALA A 236 -5.31 7.35 1.75
C ALA A 236 -5.74 5.99 1.21
N THR A 237 -6.96 5.91 0.68
CA THR A 237 -7.38 4.80 -0.19
C THR A 237 -6.72 4.94 -1.55
N LEU A 238 -6.76 3.88 -2.37
CA LEU A 238 -6.17 3.94 -3.71
C LEU A 238 -6.98 4.84 -4.68
N THR A 239 -8.29 4.99 -4.50
CA THR A 239 -9.10 5.98 -5.23
C THR A 239 -8.75 7.41 -4.84
N GLN A 240 -8.50 7.67 -3.56
CA GLN A 240 -8.04 8.98 -3.06
C GLN A 240 -6.64 9.31 -3.58
N GLU A 241 -5.68 8.37 -3.52
CA GLU A 241 -4.33 8.53 -4.07
C GLU A 241 -4.40 8.90 -5.55
N LEU A 242 -5.26 8.21 -6.33
CA LEU A 242 -5.45 8.50 -7.75
C LEU A 242 -6.04 9.89 -7.97
N ALA A 243 -7.14 10.24 -7.30
CA ALA A 243 -7.82 11.52 -7.47
C ALA A 243 -6.90 12.71 -7.15
N PHE A 244 -6.20 12.66 -6.01
CA PHE A 244 -5.28 13.72 -5.61
C PHE A 244 -4.07 13.84 -6.54
N SER A 245 -3.59 12.71 -7.07
CA SER A 245 -2.51 12.73 -8.07
C SER A 245 -2.96 13.35 -9.39
N LEU A 246 -4.18 13.08 -9.83
CA LEU A 246 -4.76 13.70 -11.03
C LEU A 246 -4.91 15.21 -10.83
N SER A 247 -5.50 15.66 -9.71
CA SER A 247 -5.62 17.09 -9.38
C SER A 247 -4.26 17.78 -9.29
N GLN A 248 -3.25 17.13 -8.70
CA GLN A 248 -1.88 17.67 -8.66
C GLN A 248 -1.29 17.79 -10.07
N GLY A 249 -1.53 16.80 -10.94
CA GLY A 249 -1.12 16.85 -12.34
C GLY A 249 -1.78 18.00 -13.11
N VAL A 250 -3.07 18.21 -12.91
CA VAL A 250 -3.85 19.33 -13.49
C VAL A 250 -3.35 20.67 -12.97
N GLU A 251 -3.05 20.80 -11.68
CA GLU A 251 -2.45 22.02 -11.11
C GLU A 251 -1.13 22.39 -11.80
N TYR A 252 -0.26 21.40 -12.09
CA TYR A 252 0.95 21.65 -12.86
C TYR A 252 0.66 22.11 -14.29
N ILE A 253 -0.31 21.48 -14.98
CA ILE A 253 -0.72 21.91 -16.33
C ILE A 253 -1.18 23.36 -16.29
N SER A 254 -2.13 23.71 -15.41
CA SER A 254 -2.72 25.05 -15.31
C SER A 254 -1.66 26.11 -15.04
N ARG A 255 -0.81 25.93 -14.04
CA ARG A 255 0.23 26.92 -13.69
C ARG A 255 1.31 27.08 -14.75
N LEU A 256 1.69 26.02 -15.42
CA LEU A 256 2.69 26.09 -16.48
C LEU A 256 2.13 26.68 -17.77
N THR A 257 0.86 26.45 -18.09
CA THR A 257 0.19 27.09 -19.23
C THR A 257 0.00 28.59 -19.00
N GLU A 258 -0.31 29.04 -17.78
CA GLU A 258 -0.32 30.45 -17.41
C GLU A 258 1.05 31.13 -17.62
N LYS A 259 2.14 30.35 -17.49
CA LYS A 259 3.52 30.81 -17.77
C LYS A 259 3.95 30.59 -19.24
N GLY A 260 3.00 30.34 -20.15
CA GLY A 260 3.22 30.29 -21.60
C GLY A 260 3.74 28.95 -22.14
N GLN A 261 3.69 27.86 -21.36
CA GLN A 261 4.01 26.53 -21.89
C GLN A 261 2.78 25.88 -22.51
N THR A 262 2.95 25.03 -23.51
CA THR A 262 1.82 24.29 -24.12
C THR A 262 1.60 22.96 -23.42
N VAL A 263 0.35 22.50 -23.39
CA VAL A 263 -0.02 21.21 -22.78
C VAL A 263 0.72 20.06 -23.44
N GLU A 264 0.87 20.09 -24.76
CA GLU A 264 1.63 19.11 -25.54
C GLU A 264 3.09 19.02 -25.13
N SER A 265 3.66 20.12 -24.61
CA SER A 265 5.03 20.11 -24.08
C SER A 265 5.08 19.60 -22.64
N ILE A 266 4.05 19.86 -21.82
CA ILE A 266 4.01 19.55 -20.39
C ILE A 266 3.78 18.05 -20.16
N THR A 267 2.72 17.48 -20.78
CA THR A 267 2.24 16.13 -20.45
C THR A 267 3.26 15.02 -20.69
N PRO A 268 4.08 15.03 -21.78
CA PRO A 268 5.11 14.00 -21.96
C PRO A 268 6.24 14.06 -20.93
N ALA A 269 6.41 15.21 -20.26
CA ALA A 269 7.44 15.39 -19.24
C ALA A 269 6.97 15.06 -17.82
N MET A 270 5.73 14.61 -17.67
CA MET A 270 5.18 14.21 -16.37
C MET A 270 5.42 12.73 -16.09
N LYS A 271 5.61 12.42 -14.79
CA LYS A 271 5.75 11.05 -14.26
C LYS A 271 4.94 10.94 -12.98
N PHE A 272 4.00 10.00 -12.98
CA PHE A 272 3.23 9.66 -11.79
C PHE A 272 3.93 8.56 -11.01
N ILE A 273 4.00 8.70 -9.68
CA ILE A 273 4.68 7.77 -8.81
C ILE A 273 3.66 7.32 -7.75
N PHE A 274 3.16 6.09 -7.89
CA PHE A 274 2.15 5.53 -7.00
C PHE A 274 2.74 4.52 -6.01
N SER A 275 2.14 4.45 -4.81
CA SER A 275 2.35 3.32 -3.91
C SER A 275 1.51 2.13 -4.37
N THR A 276 1.96 0.90 -4.15
CA THR A 276 1.18 -0.31 -4.46
C THR A 276 0.99 -1.11 -3.18
N GLY A 277 -0.25 -1.25 -2.76
CA GLY A 277 -0.61 -1.91 -1.52
C GLY A 277 -1.05 -3.36 -1.70
N SER A 278 -1.60 -3.93 -0.62
CA SER A 278 -1.94 -5.36 -0.54
C SER A 278 -3.20 -5.78 -1.29
N ASN A 279 -4.01 -4.81 -1.77
CA ASN A 279 -5.29 -5.13 -2.40
C ASN A 279 -5.12 -5.44 -3.89
N TYR A 280 -4.72 -6.66 -4.18
CA TYR A 280 -4.20 -7.13 -5.46
C TYR A 280 -5.00 -6.69 -6.70
N PHE A 281 -6.30 -6.99 -6.72
CA PHE A 281 -7.13 -6.70 -7.89
C PHE A 281 -7.50 -5.22 -8.01
N LEU A 282 -7.68 -4.55 -6.88
CA LEU A 282 -7.94 -3.11 -6.89
C LEU A 282 -6.71 -2.31 -7.37
N GLU A 283 -5.49 -2.78 -7.04
CA GLU A 283 -4.27 -2.14 -7.54
C GLU A 283 -4.08 -2.30 -9.06
N ILE A 284 -4.39 -3.48 -9.61
CA ILE A 284 -4.41 -3.68 -11.07
C ILE A 284 -5.41 -2.70 -11.71
N ALA A 285 -6.63 -2.65 -11.17
CA ALA A 285 -7.70 -1.80 -11.67
C ALA A 285 -7.36 -0.30 -11.56
N ARG A 286 -6.71 0.13 -10.46
CA ARG A 286 -6.27 1.52 -10.26
C ARG A 286 -5.28 1.99 -11.31
N ILE A 287 -4.29 1.18 -11.66
CA ILE A 287 -3.29 1.54 -12.68
C ILE A 287 -3.96 1.66 -14.06
N ARG A 288 -4.93 0.80 -14.36
CA ARG A 288 -5.75 0.87 -15.56
C ARG A 288 -6.61 2.16 -15.57
N ALA A 289 -7.28 2.46 -14.45
CA ALA A 289 -8.08 3.67 -14.27
C ALA A 289 -7.23 4.96 -14.35
N ALA A 290 -5.99 4.93 -13.83
CA ALA A 290 -5.09 6.08 -13.91
C ALA A 290 -4.76 6.46 -15.36
N ARG A 291 -4.47 5.48 -16.22
CA ARG A 291 -4.23 5.74 -17.65
C ARG A 291 -5.49 6.28 -18.34
N LEU A 292 -6.63 5.65 -18.08
CA LEU A 292 -7.93 6.04 -18.63
C LEU A 292 -8.24 7.51 -18.31
N LEU A 293 -8.23 7.87 -17.02
CA LEU A 293 -8.61 9.21 -16.57
C LEU A 293 -7.61 10.27 -17.03
N TRP A 294 -6.32 9.98 -16.93
CA TRP A 294 -5.30 10.92 -17.41
C TRP A 294 -5.42 11.20 -18.89
N ALA A 295 -5.66 10.16 -19.69
CA ALA A 295 -5.83 10.33 -21.13
C ALA A 295 -7.02 11.24 -21.48
N TYR A 296 -8.14 11.07 -20.81
CA TYR A 296 -9.31 11.96 -21.00
C TYR A 296 -9.02 13.38 -20.51
N ILE A 297 -8.41 13.55 -19.34
CA ILE A 297 -8.02 14.89 -18.83
C ILE A 297 -7.16 15.64 -19.85
N VAL A 298 -6.12 14.99 -20.36
CA VAL A 298 -5.24 15.62 -21.35
C VAL A 298 -5.97 15.95 -22.65
N LYS A 299 -6.88 15.07 -23.07
CA LYS A 299 -7.68 15.26 -24.29
C LYS A 299 -8.60 16.49 -24.18
N GLU A 300 -9.18 16.74 -23.01
CA GLU A 300 -10.04 17.89 -22.73
C GLU A 300 -9.29 19.23 -22.81
N TYR A 301 -7.98 19.25 -22.64
CA TYR A 301 -7.15 20.42 -22.92
C TYR A 301 -6.93 20.69 -24.42
N GLY A 302 -7.57 19.92 -25.32
CA GLY A 302 -7.48 20.11 -26.77
C GLY A 302 -6.29 19.44 -27.43
N VAL A 303 -5.55 18.58 -26.75
CA VAL A 303 -4.42 17.83 -27.32
C VAL A 303 -4.94 16.87 -28.38
N THR A 304 -4.45 17.03 -29.63
CA THR A 304 -4.93 16.24 -30.79
C THR A 304 -4.24 14.88 -30.89
N SER A 305 -2.98 14.79 -30.51
CA SER A 305 -2.18 13.55 -30.56
C SER A 305 -2.48 12.65 -29.37
N ASP A 306 -3.00 11.47 -29.63
CA ASP A 306 -3.25 10.48 -28.58
C ASP A 306 -1.96 10.05 -27.85
N GLU A 307 -0.82 10.02 -28.54
CA GLU A 307 0.48 9.66 -27.95
C GLU A 307 0.86 10.56 -26.77
N LEU A 308 0.50 11.85 -26.84
CA LEU A 308 0.76 12.83 -25.79
C LEU A 308 -0.18 12.71 -24.58
N CYS A 309 -1.25 11.90 -24.71
CA CYS A 309 -2.19 11.61 -23.62
C CYS A 309 -1.77 10.41 -22.75
N LYS A 310 -0.66 9.75 -23.06
CA LYS A 310 -0.15 8.63 -22.26
C LYS A 310 0.35 9.08 -20.91
N ALA A 311 -0.06 8.39 -19.85
CA ALA A 311 0.53 8.54 -18.53
C ALA A 311 1.83 7.74 -18.43
N ASN A 312 2.92 8.33 -17.92
CA ASN A 312 4.10 7.61 -17.50
C ASN A 312 3.98 7.28 -16.01
N ILE A 313 3.95 5.99 -15.68
CA ILE A 313 3.64 5.51 -14.34
C ILE A 313 4.81 4.71 -13.77
N HIS A 314 5.37 5.21 -12.67
CA HIS A 314 6.24 4.46 -11.77
C HIS A 314 5.45 3.97 -10.56
N THR A 315 5.72 2.75 -10.10
CA THR A 315 5.12 2.21 -8.88
C THR A 315 6.19 1.79 -7.89
N GLU A 316 5.88 1.92 -6.60
CA GLU A 316 6.73 1.45 -5.50
C GLU A 316 5.84 0.66 -4.52
N THR A 317 6.30 -0.47 -3.99
CA THR A 317 5.53 -1.20 -2.97
C THR A 317 5.30 -0.32 -1.75
N SER A 318 4.11 -0.42 -1.14
CA SER A 318 3.66 0.51 -0.11
C SER A 318 4.40 0.34 1.23
N SER A 319 4.88 1.45 1.82
CA SER A 319 5.41 1.43 3.18
C SER A 319 4.31 1.24 4.25
N TRP A 320 3.04 1.53 3.92
CA TRP A 320 1.91 1.32 4.84
C TRP A 320 1.80 -0.13 5.35
N ASN A 321 2.09 -1.10 4.48
CA ASN A 321 1.93 -2.52 4.79
C ASN A 321 3.17 -3.13 5.46
N MET A 322 4.29 -2.41 5.53
CA MET A 322 5.54 -2.92 6.10
C MET A 322 5.48 -3.04 7.61
N THR A 323 6.06 -4.11 8.14
CA THR A 323 6.09 -4.43 9.57
C THR A 323 7.51 -4.57 10.09
N LEU A 324 7.71 -4.22 11.39
CA LEU A 324 8.97 -4.45 12.12
C LEU A 324 9.02 -5.87 12.69
N TYR A 325 7.90 -6.36 13.22
CA TYR A 325 7.78 -7.74 13.65
C TYR A 325 7.47 -8.64 12.45
N ASP A 326 8.03 -9.83 12.48
CA ASP A 326 7.94 -10.83 11.40
C ASP A 326 8.34 -10.25 10.02
N PRO A 327 9.54 -9.62 9.91
CA PRO A 327 9.92 -8.85 8.73
C PRO A 327 10.00 -9.71 7.48
N TYR A 328 10.24 -11.02 7.58
CA TYR A 328 10.27 -11.90 6.42
C TYR A 328 8.91 -12.07 5.73
N VAL A 329 7.80 -11.84 6.43
CA VAL A 329 6.47 -11.79 5.81
C VAL A 329 6.34 -10.60 4.86
N ASN A 330 7.12 -9.52 5.07
CA ASN A 330 7.15 -8.41 4.11
C ASN A 330 7.61 -8.84 2.70
N MET A 331 8.45 -9.89 2.57
CA MET A 331 8.80 -10.44 1.25
C MET A 331 7.58 -10.97 0.50
N LEU A 332 6.65 -11.61 1.20
CA LEU A 332 5.42 -12.12 0.61
C LEU A 332 4.50 -10.97 0.20
N ARG A 333 4.39 -9.93 1.04
CA ARG A 333 3.60 -8.72 0.73
C ARG A 333 4.14 -8.03 -0.52
N THR A 334 5.42 -7.69 -0.52
CA THR A 334 6.05 -7.00 -1.66
C THR A 334 6.03 -7.82 -2.95
N THR A 335 5.99 -9.15 -2.87
CA THR A 335 5.83 -9.99 -4.06
C THR A 335 4.46 -9.80 -4.69
N THR A 336 3.37 -9.89 -3.92
CA THR A 336 2.01 -9.70 -4.44
C THR A 336 1.74 -8.25 -4.88
N GLU A 337 2.29 -7.28 -4.18
CA GLU A 337 2.25 -5.85 -4.54
C GLU A 337 2.97 -5.59 -5.87
N SER A 338 4.17 -6.16 -6.04
CA SER A 338 4.90 -6.08 -7.32
C SER A 338 4.17 -6.78 -8.46
N MET A 339 3.55 -7.94 -8.21
CA MET A 339 2.74 -8.64 -9.20
C MET A 339 1.56 -7.78 -9.69
N SER A 340 0.80 -7.18 -8.78
CA SER A 340 -0.34 -6.32 -9.14
C SER A 340 0.09 -5.09 -9.93
N ALA A 341 1.18 -4.45 -9.54
CA ALA A 341 1.76 -3.31 -10.25
C ALA A 341 2.15 -3.66 -11.70
N ILE A 342 2.84 -4.79 -11.87
CA ILE A 342 3.34 -5.24 -13.17
C ILE A 342 2.18 -5.68 -14.07
N ILE A 343 1.22 -6.46 -13.54
CA ILE A 343 0.02 -6.85 -14.29
C ILE A 343 -0.82 -5.63 -14.68
N GLY A 344 -0.90 -4.63 -13.80
CA GLY A 344 -1.54 -3.35 -14.09
C GLY A 344 -0.86 -2.54 -15.19
N GLY A 345 0.36 -2.91 -15.60
CA GLY A 345 1.07 -2.29 -16.73
C GLY A 345 1.88 -1.04 -16.36
N THR A 346 2.54 -1.03 -15.22
CA THR A 346 3.49 0.03 -14.84
C THR A 346 4.64 0.15 -15.82
N ASP A 347 5.23 1.36 -15.97
CA ASP A 347 6.40 1.58 -16.83
C ASP A 347 7.71 1.27 -16.13
N SER A 348 7.78 1.54 -14.83
CA SER A 348 8.90 1.15 -13.97
C SER A 348 8.40 0.77 -12.57
N HIS A 349 9.13 -0.08 -11.87
CA HIS A 349 8.74 -0.55 -10.55
C HIS A 349 9.93 -0.62 -9.58
N THR A 350 9.68 -0.21 -8.34
CA THR A 350 10.60 -0.38 -7.21
C THR A 350 9.95 -1.28 -6.16
N THR A 351 10.59 -2.41 -5.86
CA THR A 351 10.22 -3.27 -4.73
C THR A 351 11.03 -2.86 -3.51
N LEU A 352 10.37 -2.49 -2.42
CA LEU A 352 11.04 -2.19 -1.17
C LEU A 352 11.62 -3.46 -0.53
N PRO A 353 12.85 -3.42 -0.01
CA PRO A 353 13.41 -4.51 0.79
C PRO A 353 12.55 -4.82 2.02
N PHE A 354 12.50 -6.07 2.44
CA PHE A 354 11.65 -6.52 3.54
C PHE A 354 11.99 -5.88 4.90
N ASP A 355 13.20 -5.36 5.05
CA ASP A 355 13.69 -4.67 6.24
C ASP A 355 13.62 -3.13 6.11
N SER A 356 13.00 -2.60 5.04
CA SER A 356 12.93 -1.15 4.80
C SER A 356 12.25 -0.36 5.93
N ALA A 357 11.34 -0.99 6.68
CA ALA A 357 10.68 -0.38 7.83
C ALA A 357 11.65 0.00 8.97
N TYR A 358 12.84 -0.59 9.02
CA TYR A 358 13.88 -0.24 9.99
C TYR A 358 14.72 0.98 9.60
N GLY A 359 14.55 1.50 8.39
CA GLY A 359 15.27 2.65 7.86
C GLY A 359 16.63 2.32 7.23
N GLU A 360 17.23 1.19 7.58
CA GLU A 360 18.48 0.69 7.01
C GLU A 360 18.23 -0.68 6.38
N THR A 361 18.63 -0.83 5.12
CA THR A 361 18.47 -2.07 4.36
C THR A 361 19.82 -2.80 4.24
N THR A 362 19.75 -4.12 4.15
CA THR A 362 20.93 -4.97 3.97
C THR A 362 21.12 -5.34 2.49
N GLU A 363 22.34 -5.68 2.07
CA GLU A 363 22.59 -6.19 0.72
C GLU A 363 21.74 -7.45 0.42
N PHE A 364 21.51 -8.28 1.44
CA PHE A 364 20.66 -9.45 1.31
C PHE A 364 19.21 -9.09 1.01
N SER A 365 18.62 -8.16 1.77
CA SER A 365 17.24 -7.74 1.57
C SER A 365 17.04 -7.00 0.24
N GLU A 366 17.98 -6.15 -0.14
CA GLU A 366 18.00 -5.50 -1.46
C GLU A 366 18.07 -6.52 -2.62
N ARG A 367 18.89 -7.57 -2.45
CA ARG A 367 18.98 -8.66 -3.42
C ARG A 367 17.65 -9.40 -3.55
N ILE A 368 16.99 -9.71 -2.45
CA ILE A 368 15.68 -10.39 -2.47
C ILE A 368 14.65 -9.53 -3.20
N ALA A 369 14.54 -8.24 -2.86
CA ALA A 369 13.61 -7.30 -3.49
C ALA A 369 13.81 -7.21 -5.01
N ARG A 370 15.06 -7.14 -5.47
CA ARG A 370 15.40 -7.16 -6.90
C ARG A 370 15.04 -8.50 -7.55
N ASN A 371 15.36 -9.60 -6.88
CA ASN A 371 15.11 -10.93 -7.42
C ASN A 371 13.62 -11.24 -7.54
N GLN A 372 12.74 -10.67 -6.72
CA GLN A 372 11.29 -10.76 -6.90
C GLN A 372 10.88 -10.25 -8.29
N GLN A 373 11.35 -9.10 -8.72
CA GLN A 373 11.04 -8.57 -10.05
C GLN A 373 11.67 -9.38 -11.20
N LEU A 374 12.91 -9.86 -11.00
CA LEU A 374 13.59 -10.72 -11.98
C LEU A 374 12.87 -12.04 -12.15
N LEU A 375 12.36 -12.64 -11.07
CA LEU A 375 11.55 -13.85 -11.09
C LEU A 375 10.26 -13.61 -11.89
N LEU A 376 9.54 -12.52 -11.60
CA LEU A 376 8.30 -12.16 -12.31
C LEU A 376 8.56 -11.95 -13.82
N LYS A 377 9.70 -11.40 -14.19
CA LYS A 377 10.07 -11.16 -15.59
C LYS A 377 10.58 -12.42 -16.29
N SER A 378 11.53 -13.13 -15.70
CA SER A 378 12.30 -14.16 -16.39
C SER A 378 11.76 -15.57 -16.20
N GLU A 379 11.09 -15.86 -15.06
CA GLU A 379 10.52 -17.18 -14.78
C GLU A 379 9.01 -17.20 -14.97
N SER A 380 8.32 -16.14 -14.49
CA SER A 380 6.85 -16.03 -14.57
C SER A 380 6.37 -15.39 -15.88
N HIS A 381 7.28 -14.81 -16.68
CA HIS A 381 7.02 -14.26 -18.02
C HIS A 381 5.93 -13.17 -18.06
N PHE A 382 5.80 -12.35 -17.03
CA PHE A 382 4.81 -11.26 -16.98
C PHE A 382 5.09 -10.14 -18.00
N ASP A 383 6.29 -10.13 -18.58
CA ASP A 383 6.70 -9.20 -19.63
C ASP A 383 6.14 -9.54 -21.03
N LYS A 384 5.58 -10.75 -21.21
CA LYS A 384 5.20 -11.26 -22.53
C LYS A 384 3.79 -10.88 -22.98
N ILE A 385 2.93 -10.44 -22.05
CA ILE A 385 1.53 -10.16 -22.36
C ILE A 385 1.09 -8.82 -21.78
N ASN A 386 0.42 -8.02 -22.62
CA ASN A 386 -0.21 -6.79 -22.20
C ASN A 386 -1.59 -7.07 -21.62
N ASP A 387 -1.89 -6.43 -20.46
CA ASP A 387 -3.18 -6.43 -19.80
C ASP A 387 -3.87 -7.82 -19.76
N PRO A 388 -3.31 -8.81 -19.06
CA PRO A 388 -3.95 -10.12 -18.90
C PRO A 388 -5.26 -10.04 -18.12
N ALA A 389 -5.56 -8.89 -17.50
CA ALA A 389 -6.79 -8.58 -16.79
C ALA A 389 -7.97 -8.31 -17.73
N ALA A 390 -7.70 -7.98 -19.01
CA ALA A 390 -8.74 -7.62 -19.99
C ALA A 390 -9.76 -8.74 -20.20
N GLY A 391 -11.03 -8.36 -20.23
CA GLY A 391 -12.16 -9.28 -20.41
C GLY A 391 -12.60 -10.00 -19.14
N SER A 392 -11.90 -9.82 -18.01
CA SER A 392 -12.38 -10.25 -16.70
C SER A 392 -13.55 -9.36 -16.28
N TYR A 393 -14.75 -9.91 -16.18
CA TYR A 393 -15.93 -9.18 -15.74
C TYR A 393 -15.69 -8.42 -14.44
N TYR A 394 -14.98 -9.05 -13.51
CA TYR A 394 -14.61 -8.48 -12.22
C TYR A 394 -13.66 -7.28 -12.37
N LEU A 395 -12.52 -7.44 -13.05
CA LEU A 395 -11.51 -6.40 -13.17
C LEU A 395 -11.94 -5.23 -14.05
N GLU A 396 -12.74 -5.47 -15.08
CA GLU A 396 -13.31 -4.39 -15.91
C GLU A 396 -14.26 -3.52 -15.09
N ASN A 397 -15.14 -4.13 -14.28
CA ASN A 397 -16.02 -3.37 -13.39
C ASN A 397 -15.24 -2.64 -12.30
N LEU A 398 -14.24 -3.28 -11.66
CA LEU A 398 -13.41 -2.59 -10.67
C LEU A 398 -12.68 -1.39 -11.28
N THR A 399 -12.20 -1.51 -12.52
CA THR A 399 -11.53 -0.40 -13.22
C THR A 399 -12.48 0.78 -13.39
N ASN A 400 -13.74 0.53 -13.77
CA ASN A 400 -14.75 1.55 -13.92
C ASN A 400 -15.14 2.20 -12.58
N GLU A 401 -15.42 1.39 -11.56
CA GLU A 401 -15.79 1.88 -10.23
C GLU A 401 -14.70 2.78 -9.64
N ILE A 402 -13.43 2.35 -9.73
CA ILE A 402 -12.30 3.16 -9.26
C ILE A 402 -12.20 4.46 -10.08
N ALA A 403 -12.38 4.38 -11.40
CA ALA A 403 -12.35 5.56 -12.25
C ALA A 403 -13.46 6.54 -11.87
N GLU A 404 -14.69 6.07 -11.67
CA GLU A 404 -15.81 6.92 -11.26
C GLU A 404 -15.61 7.56 -9.90
N GLN A 405 -15.18 6.79 -8.89
CA GLN A 405 -14.96 7.34 -7.55
C GLN A 405 -13.80 8.35 -7.53
N ALA A 406 -12.70 8.03 -8.22
CA ALA A 406 -11.58 8.95 -8.33
C ALA A 406 -11.96 10.22 -9.11
N TRP A 407 -12.74 10.10 -10.18
CA TRP A 407 -13.24 11.23 -10.95
C TRP A 407 -14.15 12.14 -10.13
N ASN A 408 -15.09 11.55 -9.40
CA ASN A 408 -15.99 12.30 -8.53
C ASN A 408 -15.25 13.09 -7.44
N LEU A 409 -14.21 12.48 -6.86
CA LEU A 409 -13.35 13.16 -5.87
C LEU A 409 -12.49 14.24 -6.53
N PHE A 410 -11.93 13.97 -7.70
CA PHE A 410 -11.19 14.94 -8.49
C PHE A 410 -12.04 16.19 -8.77
N LEU A 411 -13.27 16.03 -9.27
CA LEU A 411 -14.19 17.15 -9.52
C LEU A 411 -14.45 17.99 -8.25
N LYS A 412 -14.63 17.36 -7.10
CA LYS A 412 -14.82 18.07 -5.83
C LYS A 412 -13.60 18.93 -5.47
N ILE A 413 -12.39 18.44 -5.72
CA ILE A 413 -11.17 19.21 -5.48
C ILE A 413 -11.06 20.38 -6.45
N GLU A 414 -11.43 20.19 -7.71
CA GLU A 414 -11.43 21.26 -8.72
C GLU A 414 -12.50 22.33 -8.41
N GLU A 415 -13.68 21.96 -7.93
CA GLU A 415 -14.73 22.88 -7.47
C GLU A 415 -14.29 23.74 -6.28
N GLU A 416 -13.39 23.24 -5.41
CA GLU A 416 -12.80 23.99 -4.30
C GLU A 416 -11.72 25.01 -4.73
N GLY A 417 -11.40 25.07 -6.01
CA GLY A 417 -10.37 25.94 -6.60
C GLY A 417 -9.05 25.22 -6.88
N GLY A 418 -9.12 23.90 -7.11
CA GLY A 418 -8.01 23.04 -7.51
C GLY A 418 -7.13 22.55 -6.36
N PHE A 419 -6.13 21.78 -6.72
CA PHE A 419 -5.25 21.09 -5.78
C PHE A 419 -4.58 22.02 -4.76
N TYR A 420 -3.98 23.12 -5.23
CA TYR A 420 -3.25 24.04 -4.36
C TYR A 420 -4.17 24.71 -3.34
N SER A 421 -5.37 25.13 -3.75
CA SER A 421 -6.39 25.67 -2.85
C SER A 421 -6.80 24.64 -1.78
N ALA A 422 -7.04 23.39 -2.19
CA ALA A 422 -7.45 22.33 -1.30
C ALA A 422 -6.38 21.97 -0.24
N ILE A 423 -5.08 21.98 -0.60
CA ILE A 423 -4.02 21.74 0.40
C ILE A 423 -3.83 22.92 1.36
N LEU A 424 -4.01 24.17 0.91
CA LEU A 424 -3.96 25.34 1.79
C LEU A 424 -5.11 25.34 2.80
N LYS A 425 -6.31 24.92 2.40
CA LYS A 425 -7.47 24.75 3.28
C LYS A 425 -7.37 23.52 4.19
N GLY A 426 -6.46 22.61 3.89
CA GLY A 426 -6.32 21.34 4.62
C GLY A 426 -7.35 20.27 4.21
N THR A 427 -8.13 20.47 3.16
CA THR A 427 -9.19 19.55 2.71
C THR A 427 -8.64 18.15 2.43
N ILE A 428 -7.59 18.06 1.60
CA ILE A 428 -6.93 16.78 1.23
C ILE A 428 -6.39 16.09 2.47
N GLN A 429 -5.70 16.82 3.34
CA GLN A 429 -5.10 16.29 4.56
C GLN A 429 -6.16 15.74 5.53
N ASN A 430 -7.29 16.43 5.67
CA ASN A 430 -8.38 15.99 6.54
C ASN A 430 -9.08 14.73 5.99
N ILE A 431 -9.33 14.65 4.69
CA ILE A 431 -9.89 13.44 4.05
C ILE A 431 -8.99 12.23 4.29
N ILE A 432 -7.67 12.39 4.13
CA ILE A 432 -6.71 11.30 4.36
C ILE A 432 -6.66 10.92 5.84
N GLU A 433 -6.70 11.87 6.75
CA GLU A 433 -6.70 11.62 8.20
C GLU A 433 -7.93 10.82 8.64
N GLU A 434 -9.12 11.22 8.21
CA GLU A 434 -10.35 10.48 8.50
C GLU A 434 -10.31 9.05 7.95
N THR A 435 -9.75 8.87 6.76
CA THR A 435 -9.58 7.54 6.15
C THR A 435 -8.57 6.71 6.94
N ARG A 436 -7.44 7.28 7.32
CA ARG A 436 -6.42 6.64 8.13
C ARG A 436 -6.95 6.17 9.48
N GLU A 437 -7.75 7.00 10.15
CA GLU A 437 -8.39 6.62 11.41
C GLU A 437 -9.35 5.43 11.25
N LYS A 438 -10.14 5.41 10.16
CA LYS A 438 -11.00 4.27 9.84
C LYS A 438 -10.19 2.99 9.61
N ARG A 439 -9.10 3.08 8.86
CA ARG A 439 -8.18 1.96 8.60
C ARG A 439 -7.52 1.46 9.89
N TYR A 440 -7.04 2.35 10.76
CA TYR A 440 -6.50 1.97 12.07
C TYR A 440 -7.54 1.28 12.94
N ASN A 441 -8.78 1.76 12.95
CA ASN A 441 -9.86 1.11 13.68
C ASN A 441 -10.22 -0.27 13.10
N ALA A 442 -10.16 -0.43 11.77
CA ALA A 442 -10.35 -1.73 11.12
C ALA A 442 -9.24 -2.73 11.52
N ILE A 443 -7.99 -2.29 11.59
CA ILE A 443 -6.86 -3.10 12.08
C ILE A 443 -7.01 -3.40 13.58
N ALA A 444 -7.36 -2.41 14.41
CA ALA A 444 -7.53 -2.57 15.86
C ALA A 444 -8.63 -3.56 16.22
N THR A 445 -9.67 -3.65 15.39
CA THR A 445 -10.82 -4.57 15.56
C THR A 445 -10.71 -5.85 14.74
N ARG A 446 -9.59 -6.12 14.07
CA ARG A 446 -9.37 -7.28 13.18
C ARG A 446 -10.36 -7.38 12.02
N ARG A 447 -11.05 -6.30 11.64
CA ARG A 447 -11.78 -6.25 10.37
C ARG A 447 -10.81 -6.30 9.20
N ASP A 448 -9.67 -5.60 9.33
CA ASP A 448 -8.53 -5.74 8.44
C ASP A 448 -7.45 -6.57 9.13
N THR A 449 -7.04 -7.62 8.44
CA THR A 449 -5.98 -8.51 8.94
C THR A 449 -4.60 -8.02 8.46
N LEU A 450 -3.72 -7.81 9.43
CA LEU A 450 -2.30 -7.61 9.19
C LEU A 450 -1.55 -8.81 9.77
N LEU A 451 -1.20 -9.73 8.88
CA LEU A 451 -0.62 -11.02 9.24
C LEU A 451 0.68 -10.84 10.06
N GLY A 452 0.82 -11.62 11.14
CA GLY A 452 1.97 -11.51 12.03
C GLY A 452 1.86 -10.39 13.07
N ILE A 453 0.88 -9.49 12.93
CA ILE A 453 0.70 -8.31 13.77
C ILE A 453 -0.57 -8.42 14.63
N ASN A 454 -1.75 -8.27 14.03
CA ASN A 454 -3.03 -8.37 14.74
C ASN A 454 -3.67 -9.74 14.60
N GLN A 455 -3.13 -10.60 13.74
CA GLN A 455 -3.59 -11.98 13.51
C GLN A 455 -2.39 -12.87 13.19
N TYR A 456 -2.39 -14.09 13.73
CA TYR A 456 -1.33 -15.10 13.57
C TYR A 456 0.09 -14.56 13.89
N PRO A 457 0.31 -13.89 15.04
CA PRO A 457 1.64 -13.44 15.41
C PRO A 457 2.58 -14.62 15.66
N ASN A 458 3.86 -14.44 15.41
CA ASN A 458 4.86 -15.41 15.83
C ASN A 458 4.99 -15.36 17.35
N PHE A 459 4.60 -16.43 18.05
CA PHE A 459 4.54 -16.50 19.52
C PHE A 459 5.93 -16.48 20.19
N THR A 460 6.97 -16.88 19.48
CA THR A 460 8.34 -16.99 20.01
C THR A 460 9.21 -15.81 19.64
N GLU A 461 8.75 -14.94 18.72
CA GLU A 461 9.52 -13.79 18.29
C GLU A 461 9.63 -12.75 19.40
N LYS A 462 10.84 -12.27 19.57
CA LYS A 462 11.22 -11.19 20.50
C LYS A 462 12.03 -10.17 19.75
N MET A 463 11.86 -8.90 20.10
CA MET A 463 12.71 -7.84 19.57
C MET A 463 13.99 -7.79 20.42
N ASP A 464 15.09 -8.28 19.85
CA ASP A 464 16.42 -8.42 20.49
C ASP A 464 17.27 -7.17 20.32
N ARG A 465 16.80 -6.20 19.55
CA ARG A 465 17.46 -4.91 19.35
C ARG A 465 16.63 -3.78 19.93
N GLU A 466 17.32 -2.76 20.40
CA GLU A 466 16.66 -1.53 20.82
C GLU A 466 16.09 -0.82 19.58
N LEU A 467 14.77 -0.61 19.56
CA LEU A 467 14.10 0.18 18.54
C LEU A 467 14.12 1.65 18.97
N SER A 468 14.53 2.53 18.07
CA SER A 468 14.37 3.96 18.33
C SER A 468 12.87 4.31 18.36
N GLU A 469 12.48 5.24 19.22
CA GLU A 469 11.09 5.74 19.29
C GLU A 469 10.57 6.21 17.94
N LYS A 470 11.47 6.69 17.07
CA LYS A 470 11.14 7.12 15.71
C LYS A 470 10.56 6.01 14.83
N LEU A 471 10.95 4.74 15.05
CA LEU A 471 10.44 3.60 14.29
C LEU A 471 9.03 3.19 14.74
N LEU A 472 8.65 3.54 15.97
CA LEU A 472 7.35 3.25 16.57
C LEU A 472 6.38 4.44 16.49
N ALA A 473 6.75 5.49 15.76
CA ALA A 473 5.96 6.68 15.54
C ALA A 473 5.85 6.98 14.04
N PRO A 474 4.81 7.72 13.61
CA PRO A 474 4.73 8.19 12.23
C PRO A 474 5.93 9.05 11.85
N VAL A 475 6.39 8.92 10.61
CA VAL A 475 7.42 9.81 10.07
C VAL A 475 6.76 11.12 9.66
N THR A 476 6.76 12.09 10.56
CA THR A 476 6.24 13.44 10.30
C THR A 476 7.36 14.44 10.13
N CYS A 477 7.16 15.43 9.26
CA CYS A 477 8.11 16.54 9.13
C CYS A 477 7.90 17.53 10.29
N ASN A 478 8.91 17.74 11.10
CA ASN A 478 8.86 18.76 12.15
C ASN A 478 9.41 20.08 11.60
N CYS A 479 8.51 20.96 11.17
CA CYS A 479 8.85 22.31 10.69
C CYS A 479 8.94 23.36 11.83
N GLY A 480 9.08 22.91 13.09
CA GLY A 480 9.25 23.82 14.25
C GLY A 480 8.06 24.75 14.50
N GLY A 481 6.85 24.34 14.08
CA GLY A 481 5.62 25.13 14.26
C GLY A 481 5.34 26.15 13.14
N ASN A 482 6.22 26.31 12.17
CA ASN A 482 6.09 27.26 11.04
C ASN A 482 5.82 26.52 9.73
N CYS A 483 4.77 25.69 9.67
CA CYS A 483 4.32 25.06 8.44
C CYS A 483 3.34 25.96 7.70
N ASP A 484 3.49 26.08 6.38
CA ASP A 484 2.58 26.81 5.49
C ASP A 484 1.26 26.06 5.33
N VAL A 485 1.31 24.71 5.40
CA VAL A 485 0.16 23.81 5.34
C VAL A 485 0.29 22.67 6.34
N LYS A 486 -0.84 22.02 6.68
CA LYS A 486 -0.87 20.79 7.46
C LYS A 486 -0.10 19.68 6.70
N THR A 487 0.85 19.04 7.38
CA THR A 487 1.72 18.03 6.76
C THR A 487 1.05 16.66 6.66
N LEU A 488 1.36 15.91 5.61
CA LEU A 488 1.11 14.48 5.53
C LEU A 488 2.37 13.72 5.97
N GLY A 489 2.25 12.98 7.09
CA GLY A 489 3.29 12.05 7.52
C GLY A 489 3.24 10.73 6.76
N GLU A 490 4.28 9.92 6.90
CA GLU A 490 4.25 8.52 6.50
C GLU A 490 3.84 7.66 7.69
N TYR A 491 2.92 6.74 7.45
CA TYR A 491 2.32 5.89 8.47
C TYR A 491 2.43 4.43 8.06
N ARG A 492 2.42 3.53 9.05
CA ARG A 492 2.33 2.08 8.85
C ARG A 492 1.13 1.54 9.62
N GLY A 493 0.37 0.66 8.99
CA GLY A 493 -0.80 0.03 9.62
C GLY A 493 -0.47 -0.72 10.91
N ALA A 494 0.77 -1.23 11.02
CA ALA A 494 1.26 -1.99 12.16
C ALA A 494 1.64 -1.14 13.39
N LEU A 495 1.86 0.17 13.25
CA LEU A 495 2.48 1.03 14.27
C LEU A 495 1.94 0.83 15.69
N ALA A 496 0.62 0.83 15.86
CA ALA A 496 0.00 0.75 17.18
C ALA A 496 0.25 -0.61 17.87
N PHE A 497 0.16 -1.71 17.11
CA PHE A 497 0.45 -3.06 17.63
C PHE A 497 1.94 -3.28 17.86
N GLU A 498 2.79 -2.74 17.01
CA GLU A 498 4.25 -2.81 17.18
C GLU A 498 4.69 -2.07 18.43
N ALA A 499 4.16 -0.86 18.68
CA ALA A 499 4.41 -0.13 19.90
C ALA A 499 3.92 -0.88 21.14
N LEU A 500 2.74 -1.51 21.05
CA LEU A 500 2.18 -2.36 22.11
C LEU A 500 3.10 -3.55 22.40
N ARG A 501 3.50 -4.29 21.37
CA ARG A 501 4.36 -5.46 21.49
C ARG A 501 5.76 -5.12 22.01
N TYR A 502 6.33 -4.01 21.51
CA TYR A 502 7.63 -3.54 21.95
C TYR A 502 7.66 -3.14 23.44
N ARG A 503 6.57 -2.56 23.97
CA ARG A 503 6.45 -2.30 25.42
C ARG A 503 6.57 -3.58 26.22
N THR A 504 5.90 -4.66 25.80
CA THR A 504 6.05 -5.98 26.44
C THR A 504 7.47 -6.51 26.36
N ASP A 505 8.15 -6.37 25.22
CA ASP A 505 9.53 -6.80 25.04
C ASP A 505 10.48 -6.00 25.94
N ALA A 506 10.32 -4.68 26.00
CA ALA A 506 11.11 -3.79 26.86
C ALA A 506 10.89 -4.07 28.37
N PHE A 507 9.65 -4.37 28.77
CA PHE A 507 9.33 -4.80 30.13
C PHE A 507 9.97 -6.16 30.44
N ALA A 508 9.86 -7.11 29.53
CA ALA A 508 10.41 -8.45 29.68
C ALA A 508 11.95 -8.49 29.75
N ALA A 509 12.62 -7.48 29.18
CA ALA A 509 14.08 -7.32 29.30
C ALA A 509 14.52 -6.93 30.73
N LYS A 510 13.63 -6.31 31.52
CA LYS A 510 13.90 -5.86 32.90
C LYS A 510 13.24 -6.74 33.97
N SER A 511 12.29 -7.59 33.56
CA SER A 511 11.49 -8.43 34.44
C SER A 511 11.16 -9.74 33.73
N ARG A 512 10.17 -10.49 34.19
CA ARG A 512 9.66 -11.65 33.45
C ARG A 512 8.61 -11.22 32.42
N ARG A 513 8.52 -11.97 31.32
CA ARG A 513 7.47 -11.77 30.32
C ARG A 513 6.09 -12.09 30.92
N PRO A 514 5.08 -11.22 30.74
CA PRO A 514 3.73 -11.49 31.18
C PRO A 514 3.18 -12.75 30.52
N LYS A 515 2.50 -13.58 31.32
CA LYS A 515 2.02 -14.89 30.92
C LYS A 515 0.49 -14.96 30.90
N ALA A 516 -0.07 -15.32 29.78
CA ALA A 516 -1.48 -15.64 29.59
C ALA A 516 -1.67 -17.16 29.52
N TYR A 517 -2.35 -17.71 30.52
CA TYR A 517 -2.59 -19.13 30.68
C TYR A 517 -4.01 -19.48 30.24
N MET A 518 -4.16 -20.45 29.36
CA MET A 518 -5.47 -20.92 28.88
C MET A 518 -6.01 -21.98 29.84
N LEU A 519 -7.02 -21.63 30.64
CA LEU A 519 -7.77 -22.58 31.46
C LEU A 519 -8.84 -23.22 30.58
N THR A 520 -8.47 -24.32 29.91
CA THR A 520 -9.34 -25.05 28.96
C THR A 520 -10.10 -26.15 29.68
N ILE A 521 -11.45 -26.08 29.65
CA ILE A 521 -12.33 -27.02 30.36
C ILE A 521 -13.66 -27.18 29.59
N GLY A 522 -14.37 -28.27 29.82
CA GLY A 522 -15.71 -28.50 29.24
C GLY A 522 -15.65 -29.02 27.80
N ASN A 523 -16.59 -28.60 26.95
CA ASN A 523 -16.76 -29.07 25.59
C ASN A 523 -15.49 -28.98 24.74
N LEU A 524 -15.02 -30.10 24.20
CA LEU A 524 -13.72 -30.20 23.52
C LEU A 524 -13.60 -29.27 22.32
N ALA A 525 -14.63 -29.17 21.48
CA ALA A 525 -14.60 -28.33 20.28
C ALA A 525 -14.55 -26.84 20.65
N MET A 526 -15.41 -26.44 21.58
CA MET A 526 -15.49 -25.04 22.01
C MET A 526 -14.28 -24.60 22.80
N ARG A 527 -13.79 -25.39 23.76
CA ARG A 527 -12.60 -25.03 24.54
C ARG A 527 -11.35 -24.87 23.64
N LYS A 528 -11.19 -25.72 22.61
CA LYS A 528 -10.12 -25.58 21.63
C LYS A 528 -10.25 -24.31 20.78
N ALA A 529 -11.41 -24.03 20.24
CA ALA A 529 -11.65 -22.83 19.45
C ALA A 529 -11.41 -21.56 20.28
N ARG A 530 -11.88 -21.52 21.53
CA ARG A 530 -11.70 -20.40 22.45
C ARG A 530 -10.22 -20.23 22.86
N SER A 531 -9.52 -21.34 23.14
CA SER A 531 -8.09 -21.32 23.45
C SER A 531 -7.27 -20.79 22.27
N GLN A 532 -7.47 -21.30 21.06
CA GLN A 532 -6.78 -20.80 19.86
C GLN A 532 -7.02 -19.31 19.63
N PHE A 533 -8.27 -18.85 19.80
CA PHE A 533 -8.62 -17.45 19.71
C PHE A 533 -7.87 -16.61 20.76
N ALA A 534 -7.87 -17.04 22.03
CA ALA A 534 -7.25 -16.33 23.13
C ALA A 534 -5.71 -16.34 23.02
N CYS A 535 -5.09 -17.45 22.64
CA CYS A 535 -3.65 -17.53 22.38
C CYS A 535 -3.24 -16.50 21.32
N ASN A 536 -3.96 -16.47 20.20
CA ASN A 536 -3.72 -15.50 19.12
C ASN A 536 -3.96 -14.06 19.61
N PHE A 537 -4.94 -13.83 20.45
CA PHE A 537 -5.29 -12.52 21.00
C PHE A 537 -4.13 -11.95 21.85
N PHE A 538 -3.69 -12.70 22.86
CA PHE A 538 -2.64 -12.23 23.78
C PHE A 538 -1.25 -12.20 23.15
N ALA A 539 -0.96 -13.10 22.21
CA ALA A 539 0.30 -13.11 21.49
C ALA A 539 0.52 -11.85 20.62
N CYS A 540 -0.57 -11.18 20.18
CA CYS A 540 -0.44 -9.89 19.47
C CYS A 540 0.20 -8.80 20.31
N ALA A 541 0.11 -8.87 21.65
CA ALA A 541 0.82 -7.99 22.57
C ALA A 541 2.20 -8.52 22.98
N GLY A 542 2.63 -9.67 22.44
CA GLY A 542 3.90 -10.30 22.81
C GLY A 542 3.88 -10.99 24.18
N PHE A 543 2.71 -11.29 24.75
CA PHE A 543 2.62 -12.06 25.98
C PHE A 543 3.01 -13.52 25.74
N GLU A 544 3.62 -14.17 26.74
CA GLU A 544 3.84 -15.61 26.73
C GLU A 544 2.47 -16.30 26.84
N VAL A 545 2.13 -17.14 25.87
CA VAL A 545 0.87 -17.88 25.90
C VAL A 545 1.12 -19.35 26.25
N VAL A 546 0.37 -19.86 27.22
CA VAL A 546 0.45 -21.25 27.68
C VAL A 546 -0.88 -21.95 27.41
N ASP A 547 -0.88 -22.80 26.39
CA ASP A 547 -2.01 -23.66 26.05
C ASP A 547 -1.82 -25.07 26.63
N ASN A 548 -2.90 -25.85 26.67
CA ASN A 548 -2.88 -27.21 27.24
C ASN A 548 -3.99 -28.10 26.65
N ASN A 549 -3.98 -29.36 27.01
CA ASN A 549 -4.95 -30.35 26.52
C ASN A 549 -6.33 -30.33 27.23
N GLY A 550 -6.44 -29.50 28.29
CA GLY A 550 -7.67 -29.34 29.06
C GLY A 550 -7.69 -30.10 30.38
N PHE A 551 -8.51 -29.57 31.29
CA PHE A 551 -8.68 -30.07 32.65
C PHE A 551 -10.04 -30.74 32.81
N LYS A 552 -10.15 -31.65 33.81
CA LYS A 552 -11.39 -32.29 34.16
C LYS A 552 -12.23 -31.45 35.11
N THR A 553 -11.58 -30.69 36.00
CA THR A 553 -12.25 -29.83 36.97
C THR A 553 -11.66 -28.41 36.97
N VAL A 554 -12.42 -27.46 37.52
CA VAL A 554 -11.99 -26.06 37.67
C VAL A 554 -10.81 -25.98 38.62
N GLU A 555 -10.80 -26.76 39.69
CA GLU A 555 -9.72 -26.80 40.71
C GLU A 555 -8.38 -27.20 40.11
N GLU A 556 -8.37 -28.26 39.29
CA GLU A 556 -7.17 -28.69 38.58
C GLU A 556 -6.61 -27.57 37.67
N GLY A 557 -7.51 -26.93 36.91
CA GLY A 557 -7.13 -25.86 35.98
C GLY A 557 -6.61 -24.62 36.69
N VAL A 558 -7.26 -24.18 37.76
CA VAL A 558 -6.83 -23.02 38.57
C VAL A 558 -5.51 -23.33 39.28
N ALA A 559 -5.36 -24.52 39.87
CA ALA A 559 -4.07 -24.90 40.49
C ALA A 559 -2.92 -24.90 39.48
N ALA A 560 -3.15 -25.37 38.26
CA ALA A 560 -2.15 -25.33 37.18
C ALA A 560 -1.81 -23.89 36.73
N ALA A 561 -2.80 -23.01 36.63
CA ALA A 561 -2.57 -21.60 36.29
C ALA A 561 -1.75 -20.88 37.38
N ILE A 562 -2.04 -21.11 38.65
CA ILE A 562 -1.27 -20.58 39.77
C ILE A 562 0.16 -21.14 39.78
N ALA A 563 0.32 -22.45 39.58
CA ALA A 563 1.65 -23.09 39.51
C ALA A 563 2.49 -22.58 38.34
N ALA A 564 1.86 -22.19 37.23
CA ALA A 564 2.50 -21.57 36.07
C ALA A 564 2.88 -20.09 36.30
N ASN A 565 2.53 -19.50 37.45
CA ASN A 565 2.65 -18.08 37.73
C ASN A 565 2.01 -17.21 36.63
N ALA A 566 0.77 -17.54 36.25
CA ALA A 566 0.02 -16.81 35.23
C ALA A 566 -0.37 -15.42 35.70
N ASP A 567 -0.07 -14.39 34.91
CA ASP A 567 -0.55 -13.03 35.16
C ASP A 567 -2.01 -12.87 34.73
N ILE A 568 -2.37 -13.56 33.64
CA ILE A 568 -3.70 -13.61 33.08
C ILE A 568 -4.13 -15.06 32.95
N THR A 569 -5.31 -15.41 33.47
CA THR A 569 -5.94 -16.72 33.32
C THR A 569 -7.19 -16.58 32.46
N VAL A 570 -7.17 -17.22 31.30
CA VAL A 570 -8.27 -17.15 30.33
C VAL A 570 -9.10 -18.41 30.40
N LEU A 571 -10.32 -18.30 30.89
CA LEU A 571 -11.27 -19.42 30.90
C LEU A 571 -11.81 -19.66 29.49
N CYS A 572 -11.58 -20.87 28.97
CA CYS A 572 -11.94 -21.29 27.62
C CYS A 572 -12.89 -22.47 27.68
N SER A 573 -14.19 -22.22 27.41
CA SER A 573 -15.26 -23.22 27.41
C SER A 573 -16.37 -22.82 26.44
N SER A 574 -17.51 -23.50 26.45
CA SER A 574 -18.72 -23.06 25.75
C SER A 574 -19.44 -21.95 26.52
N ASP A 575 -20.24 -21.13 25.80
CA ASP A 575 -20.96 -20.01 26.43
C ASP A 575 -21.96 -20.49 27.50
N GLU A 576 -22.50 -21.71 27.36
CA GLU A 576 -23.44 -22.35 28.30
C GLU A 576 -22.74 -22.80 29.60
N GLU A 577 -21.49 -23.23 29.52
CA GLU A 577 -20.72 -23.75 30.64
C GLU A 577 -20.14 -22.66 31.55
N TYR A 578 -20.01 -21.43 31.07
CA TYR A 578 -19.44 -20.33 31.85
C TYR A 578 -20.26 -19.99 33.10
N GLY A 579 -21.58 -20.11 33.06
CA GLY A 579 -22.45 -19.84 34.20
C GLY A 579 -22.13 -20.70 35.45
N THR A 580 -21.65 -21.93 35.25
CA THR A 580 -21.31 -22.84 36.35
C THR A 580 -19.83 -22.80 36.74
N MET A 581 -18.92 -22.48 35.80
CA MET A 581 -17.47 -22.62 36.00
C MET A 581 -16.78 -21.31 36.35
N ALA A 582 -17.27 -20.16 35.85
CA ALA A 582 -16.55 -18.92 35.93
C ALA A 582 -16.42 -18.36 37.35
N ILE A 583 -17.51 -18.34 38.12
CA ILE A 583 -17.50 -17.84 39.50
C ILE A 583 -16.61 -18.70 40.42
N PRO A 584 -16.71 -20.05 40.44
CA PRO A 584 -15.77 -20.88 41.17
C PRO A 584 -14.29 -20.67 40.79
N ALA A 585 -13.98 -20.54 39.50
CA ALA A 585 -12.63 -20.28 39.04
C ALA A 585 -12.13 -18.93 39.53
N PHE A 586 -12.94 -17.87 39.44
CA PHE A 586 -12.60 -16.52 39.90
C PHE A 586 -12.31 -16.46 41.40
N GLN A 587 -13.15 -17.08 42.19
CA GLN A 587 -12.97 -17.17 43.66
C GLN A 587 -11.68 -17.91 44.04
N GLN A 588 -11.37 -19.02 43.36
CA GLN A 588 -10.18 -19.82 43.64
C GLN A 588 -8.87 -19.13 43.17
N LEU A 589 -8.92 -18.33 42.08
CA LEU A 589 -7.80 -17.52 41.66
C LEU A 589 -7.43 -16.44 42.71
N SER A 590 -8.41 -15.98 43.48
CA SER A 590 -8.21 -15.13 44.66
C SER A 590 -7.34 -13.90 44.41
N GLY A 591 -7.47 -13.29 43.24
CA GLY A 591 -6.68 -12.10 42.83
C GLY A 591 -5.22 -12.39 42.44
N LYS A 592 -4.78 -13.65 42.41
CA LYS A 592 -3.40 -14.03 42.00
C LYS A 592 -3.16 -13.89 40.49
N SER A 593 -4.22 -13.82 39.72
CA SER A 593 -4.17 -13.70 38.26
C SER A 593 -5.41 -12.93 37.77
N ILE A 594 -5.28 -12.12 36.75
CA ILE A 594 -6.41 -11.45 36.10
C ILE A 594 -7.24 -12.50 35.37
N MET A 595 -8.52 -12.65 35.76
CA MET A 595 -9.39 -13.60 35.10
C MET A 595 -10.06 -12.98 33.87
N VAL A 596 -10.03 -13.73 32.76
CA VAL A 596 -10.64 -13.34 31.47
C VAL A 596 -11.56 -14.46 30.99
N ILE A 597 -12.72 -14.11 30.46
CA ILE A 597 -13.63 -15.04 29.79
C ILE A 597 -13.44 -14.94 28.27
N ALA A 598 -13.14 -16.07 27.63
CA ALA A 598 -13.03 -16.14 26.18
C ALA A 598 -14.42 -16.40 25.55
N GLY A 599 -15.26 -15.38 25.49
CA GLY A 599 -16.63 -15.46 25.01
C GLY A 599 -17.45 -14.22 25.38
N ASN A 600 -18.71 -14.26 24.98
CA ASN A 600 -19.73 -13.29 25.42
C ASN A 600 -21.02 -14.06 25.79
N PRO A 601 -21.00 -14.81 26.93
CA PRO A 601 -22.10 -15.64 27.32
C PRO A 601 -23.32 -14.82 27.73
N ALA A 602 -24.50 -15.44 27.70
CA ALA A 602 -25.76 -14.81 28.14
C ALA A 602 -25.74 -14.39 29.62
N CYS A 603 -24.96 -15.10 30.47
CA CYS A 603 -24.78 -14.78 31.89
C CYS A 603 -23.76 -13.69 32.18
N THR A 604 -23.33 -12.88 31.20
CA THR A 604 -22.29 -11.84 31.36
C THR A 604 -22.60 -10.89 32.52
N GLU A 605 -23.85 -10.45 32.69
CA GLU A 605 -24.27 -9.54 33.77
C GLU A 605 -24.06 -10.16 35.15
N GLU A 606 -24.40 -11.45 35.32
CA GLU A 606 -24.19 -12.20 36.56
C GLU A 606 -22.71 -12.35 36.89
N LEU A 607 -21.88 -12.63 35.87
CA LEU A 607 -20.44 -12.76 36.01
C LEU A 607 -19.79 -11.41 36.38
N GLN A 608 -20.27 -10.31 35.81
CA GLN A 608 -19.83 -8.98 36.18
C GLN A 608 -20.22 -8.60 37.61
N ALA A 609 -21.43 -8.93 38.03
CA ALA A 609 -21.88 -8.72 39.41
C ALA A 609 -21.03 -9.52 40.43
N ALA A 610 -20.52 -10.70 40.04
CA ALA A 610 -19.58 -11.50 40.83
C ALA A 610 -18.14 -10.94 40.84
N GLY A 611 -17.83 -9.89 40.07
CA GLY A 611 -16.53 -9.23 40.02
C GLY A 611 -15.65 -9.58 38.84
N ILE A 612 -16.11 -10.42 37.90
CA ILE A 612 -15.37 -10.76 36.68
C ILE A 612 -15.52 -9.61 35.67
N ARG A 613 -14.42 -8.96 35.32
CA ARG A 613 -14.44 -7.70 34.54
C ARG A 613 -14.06 -7.86 33.06
N HIS A 614 -13.33 -8.90 32.71
CA HIS A 614 -12.68 -9.01 31.41
C HIS A 614 -13.32 -10.11 30.55
N PHE A 615 -13.78 -9.71 29.36
CA PHE A 615 -14.38 -10.58 28.35
C PHE A 615 -13.72 -10.29 27.01
N ILE A 616 -13.27 -11.32 26.30
CA ILE A 616 -12.71 -11.19 24.96
C ILE A 616 -13.52 -12.01 23.96
N SER A 617 -13.82 -11.41 22.83
CA SER A 617 -14.60 -12.06 21.74
C SER A 617 -14.16 -11.52 20.38
N VAL A 618 -14.72 -12.08 19.32
CA VAL A 618 -14.49 -11.59 17.94
C VAL A 618 -14.96 -10.13 17.71
N LYS A 619 -15.78 -9.60 18.63
CA LYS A 619 -16.24 -8.20 18.60
C LYS A 619 -15.36 -7.24 19.41
N SER A 620 -14.38 -7.75 20.15
CA SER A 620 -13.50 -6.93 20.97
C SER A 620 -12.59 -6.04 20.11
N ASN A 621 -12.37 -4.81 20.57
CA ASN A 621 -11.25 -4.01 20.06
C ASN A 621 -9.97 -4.58 20.64
N VAL A 622 -9.23 -5.34 19.83
CA VAL A 622 -8.06 -6.12 20.28
C VAL A 622 -6.97 -5.19 20.81
N LEU A 623 -6.70 -4.10 20.10
CA LEU A 623 -5.66 -3.14 20.48
C LEU A 623 -5.94 -2.49 21.83
N GLU A 624 -7.13 -1.93 22.03
CA GLU A 624 -7.48 -1.22 23.26
C GLU A 624 -7.61 -2.19 24.45
N THR A 625 -8.15 -3.38 24.21
CA THR A 625 -8.21 -4.41 25.26
C THR A 625 -6.82 -4.86 25.71
N LEU A 626 -5.90 -5.06 24.78
CA LEU A 626 -4.51 -5.44 25.11
C LEU A 626 -3.74 -4.30 25.81
N LYS A 627 -3.98 -3.04 25.45
CA LYS A 627 -3.46 -1.87 26.16
C LYS A 627 -3.94 -1.81 27.61
N SER A 628 -5.23 -2.11 27.83
CA SER A 628 -5.80 -2.19 29.19
C SER A 628 -5.09 -3.24 30.03
N PHE A 629 -4.85 -4.44 29.50
CA PHE A 629 -4.09 -5.48 30.21
C PHE A 629 -2.65 -5.07 30.49
N GLN A 630 -1.95 -4.39 29.57
CA GLN A 630 -0.62 -3.86 29.84
C GLN A 630 -0.64 -2.87 31.01
N THR A 631 -1.60 -1.95 31.01
CA THR A 631 -1.75 -0.96 32.09
C THR A 631 -2.00 -1.63 33.44
N GLU A 632 -2.88 -2.65 33.52
CA GLU A 632 -3.15 -3.39 34.77
C GLU A 632 -1.93 -4.18 35.25
N LEU A 633 -1.05 -4.61 34.36
CA LEU A 633 0.19 -5.33 34.67
C LEU A 633 1.39 -4.40 34.93
N GLY A 634 1.21 -3.08 34.81
CA GLY A 634 2.27 -2.10 35.04
C GLY A 634 3.32 -2.01 33.93
N ILE A 635 2.90 -2.27 32.68
CA ILE A 635 3.75 -2.27 31.46
C ILE A 635 3.63 -0.94 30.72
#